data_25494363beb6d0a62eae32931147c55f
#
_entry.id   25494363beb6d0a62eae32931147c55f
#
_cell.length_a   1.000
_cell.length_b   1.000
_cell.length_c   1.000
_cell.angle_alpha   90.00
_cell.angle_beta   90.00
_cell.angle_gamma   90.00
#
_symmetry.space_group_name_H-M   'P 1'
#
loop_
_entity.id
_entity.type
_entity.pdbx_description
1 polymer ?
#
loop_
_entity_poly.entity_id
_entity_poly.type
_entity_poly.pdbx_seq_one_letter_code
_entity_poly.pdbx_strand_id
1 'polypeptide(L)'
;MHSNVLIAHPSTTTIALIGAGFSGSLVAAHLLKTANRPLLIKLIERSHDIGKGVAYSTDTISHLLNVSAGKMSAFPDDPSHLLRWLNYNRSELAAFLPSDLNASSFIPRQIFGLYIQSILEEAEATASSNVRLERVIDEVVAVEPQAKGAIISLSSSRTFVADKIVLALGNAPSAPPGSQSSEDNDTPYLRHAWSAEALAELEPDAAVLLIGTGLTMVDMVVSLHSRNHRGKIYAVSRRGLFPLPHQSTKPYPAFLTPDTAPKTVRGLLRRIRREVQTAVVQGYNWRSVIDSLRPITQQLWQQLPRVEQKRLLRHATPYWDVHRHRIAPEIGKVVQAMLDSGQLTITAGRIQDYQTTPDAVAVTVRQRQTQGNQVLQVSRVVNCTGVQANYQRSPQSLIANLRTQGLIHPNDIGLGLDTAPDGAVLDAQGKRSSLFYTLGTPRKGNLWETIAVPELREQAQVLAATVLQSLPVRVRTVSPISRATEQDSGDLRAAIPQSTLLFRQFFDPESSTYTYLIADSQTKDAVLVDTVLEQVDRDLQVLDDLGLSLRYCLETHIHADHITGAGKLRQQTGCQVIVPQNATAKSADHSLGDRETLIVGAVRIEAIATPGHTDSHLAYLVNNTHLLTGDALLIRGCGRTDFQSGDAGTLYDTVTQQLFTLPDETLVYPAHDYKGRTVSTIGEEKRLNPRFANRTRDQFIAIMSHLGLSYPKKMNEAVPANEYCGDFMPEGSLSNGTTLAIDVDREKVEQTLSTNTEIYEDYFAMYI
;
A
#
# COMPACT_ATOMS: atom_id res chain seq x y z
N MET A 1 19.78 -54.16 17.79
CA MET A 1 20.18 -52.78 17.66
C MET A 1 19.24 -52.14 16.65
N HIS A 2 18.21 -51.43 17.15
CA HIS A 2 17.23 -50.77 16.29
C HIS A 2 17.79 -49.36 15.95
N SER A 3 18.15 -49.22 14.67
CA SER A 3 18.56 -47.93 14.11
C SER A 3 17.31 -47.06 13.96
N ASN A 4 17.17 -46.05 14.80
CA ASN A 4 16.18 -44.96 14.62
C ASN A 4 16.54 -44.19 13.34
N VAL A 5 15.77 -44.39 12.28
CA VAL A 5 15.78 -43.50 11.12
C VAL A 5 15.10 -42.19 11.52
N LEU A 6 15.91 -41.18 11.82
CA LEU A 6 15.43 -39.81 11.95
C LEU A 6 14.94 -39.34 10.58
N ILE A 7 13.62 -39.33 10.41
CA ILE A 7 12.97 -38.61 9.30
C ILE A 7 13.17 -37.12 9.60
N ALA A 8 14.15 -36.53 8.96
CA ALA A 8 14.34 -35.07 9.00
C ALA A 8 13.11 -34.39 8.35
N HIS A 9 12.21 -33.88 9.17
CA HIS A 9 11.16 -32.98 8.69
C HIS A 9 11.83 -31.79 7.98
N PRO A 10 11.33 -31.35 6.81
CA PRO A 10 11.88 -30.18 6.14
C PRO A 10 11.78 -28.98 7.10
N SER A 11 12.92 -28.46 7.55
CA SER A 11 12.94 -27.31 8.47
C SER A 11 12.21 -26.14 7.80
N THR A 12 11.09 -25.72 8.41
CA THR A 12 10.29 -24.58 7.97
C THR A 12 11.15 -23.33 8.01
N THR A 13 11.16 -22.54 6.94
CA THR A 13 11.86 -21.24 6.93
C THR A 13 11.16 -20.27 7.86
N THR A 14 11.91 -19.56 8.69
CA THR A 14 11.37 -18.60 9.67
C THR A 14 11.75 -17.17 9.28
N ILE A 15 10.75 -16.30 9.15
CA ILE A 15 10.93 -14.84 9.00
C ILE A 15 10.49 -14.16 10.28
N ALA A 16 11.37 -13.38 10.90
CA ALA A 16 11.04 -12.56 12.05
C ALA A 16 10.73 -11.13 11.63
N LEU A 17 9.53 -10.64 11.96
CA LEU A 17 9.11 -9.26 11.78
C LEU A 17 9.15 -8.57 13.14
N ILE A 18 10.11 -7.68 13.35
CA ILE A 18 10.30 -6.96 14.63
C ILE A 18 9.55 -5.64 14.57
N GLY A 19 8.44 -5.57 15.29
CA GLY A 19 7.44 -4.51 15.27
C GLY A 19 6.20 -4.94 14.48
N ALA A 20 5.05 -4.97 15.15
CA ALA A 20 3.76 -5.35 14.60
C ALA A 20 2.78 -4.17 14.47
N GLY A 21 3.28 -2.96 14.31
CA GLY A 21 2.47 -1.82 13.90
C GLY A 21 2.02 -1.94 12.44
N PHE A 22 1.53 -0.87 11.85
CA PHE A 22 1.06 -0.82 10.45
C PHE A 22 2.02 -1.52 9.47
N SER A 23 3.30 -1.13 9.48
CA SER A 23 4.29 -1.62 8.51
C SER A 23 4.57 -3.11 8.65
N GLY A 24 4.81 -3.60 9.88
CA GLY A 24 5.11 -5.01 10.11
C GLY A 24 3.90 -5.91 9.85
N SER A 25 2.70 -5.49 10.24
CA SER A 25 1.46 -6.21 9.96
C SER A 25 1.15 -6.29 8.46
N LEU A 26 1.43 -5.23 7.72
CA LEU A 26 1.21 -5.23 6.28
C LEU A 26 2.24 -6.11 5.54
N VAL A 27 3.51 -6.13 5.95
CA VAL A 27 4.50 -7.09 5.43
C VAL A 27 4.07 -8.51 5.75
N ALA A 28 3.59 -8.80 6.99
CA ALA A 28 3.06 -10.10 7.36
C ALA A 28 1.89 -10.53 6.46
N ALA A 29 0.93 -9.62 6.22
CA ALA A 29 -0.21 -9.89 5.34
C ALA A 29 0.23 -10.20 3.91
N HIS A 30 1.18 -9.45 3.34
CA HIS A 30 1.72 -9.76 2.02
C HIS A 30 2.46 -11.10 1.98
N LEU A 31 3.27 -11.42 2.99
CA LEU A 31 3.94 -12.73 3.10
C LEU A 31 2.93 -13.88 3.18
N LEU A 32 1.87 -13.74 3.99
CA LEU A 32 0.79 -14.73 4.11
C LEU A 32 0.08 -14.97 2.77
N LYS A 33 -0.24 -13.89 2.05
CA LYS A 33 -0.96 -13.96 0.77
C LYS A 33 -0.10 -14.48 -0.39
N THR A 34 1.23 -14.29 -0.37
CA THR A 34 2.09 -14.54 -1.55
C THR A 34 3.10 -15.67 -1.38
N ALA A 35 3.31 -16.18 -0.16
CA ALA A 35 4.26 -17.27 0.06
C ALA A 35 3.73 -18.59 -0.51
N ASN A 36 4.53 -19.21 -1.38
CA ASN A 36 4.24 -20.49 -2.06
C ASN A 36 5.08 -21.68 -1.52
N ARG A 37 5.67 -21.55 -0.35
CA ARG A 37 6.55 -22.53 0.31
C ARG A 37 6.28 -22.57 1.82
N PRO A 38 6.69 -23.65 2.53
CA PRO A 38 6.56 -23.73 3.97
C PRO A 38 7.27 -22.53 4.65
N LEU A 39 6.50 -21.73 5.38
CA LEU A 39 6.97 -20.49 6.00
C LEU A 39 6.35 -20.32 7.40
N LEU A 40 7.17 -19.97 8.36
CA LEU A 40 6.76 -19.48 9.68
C LEU A 40 7.08 -17.99 9.77
N ILE A 41 6.06 -17.18 9.93
CA ILE A 41 6.18 -15.73 10.14
C ILE A 41 6.03 -15.49 11.65
N LYS A 42 7.08 -15.00 12.31
CA LYS A 42 7.01 -14.56 13.71
C LYS A 42 6.86 -13.04 13.74
N LEU A 43 5.67 -12.59 14.10
CA LEU A 43 5.32 -11.17 14.21
C LEU A 43 5.46 -10.76 15.68
N ILE A 44 6.49 -9.95 15.99
CA ILE A 44 6.91 -9.65 17.35
C ILE A 44 6.53 -8.22 17.72
N GLU A 45 5.81 -8.06 18.82
CA GLU A 45 5.41 -6.75 19.35
C GLU A 45 5.48 -6.76 20.89
N ARG A 46 5.92 -5.67 21.46
CA ARG A 46 6.01 -5.50 22.91
C ARG A 46 4.65 -5.22 23.60
N SER A 47 3.62 -4.87 22.83
CA SER A 47 2.26 -4.64 23.31
C SER A 47 1.26 -5.56 22.60
N HIS A 48 0.06 -5.67 23.17
CA HIS A 48 -1.02 -6.44 22.57
C HIS A 48 -1.69 -5.75 21.35
N ASP A 49 -1.31 -4.51 21.04
CA ASP A 49 -1.91 -3.70 19.98
C ASP A 49 -1.34 -4.01 18.58
N ILE A 50 -1.37 -5.28 18.18
CA ILE A 50 -0.94 -5.71 16.84
C ILE A 50 -1.81 -5.05 15.77
N GLY A 51 -1.19 -4.57 14.70
CA GLY A 51 -1.82 -3.87 13.58
C GLY A 51 -1.84 -2.36 13.75
N LYS A 52 -1.92 -1.84 14.96
CA LYS A 52 -2.16 -0.41 15.20
C LYS A 52 -0.86 0.40 15.26
N GLY A 53 0.10 -0.01 16.06
CA GLY A 53 1.29 0.79 16.38
C GLY A 53 0.89 2.14 17.00
N VAL A 54 1.89 2.99 17.29
CA VAL A 54 1.68 4.25 18.01
C VAL A 54 0.66 5.20 17.34
N ALA A 55 0.57 5.18 16.00
CA ALA A 55 -0.27 6.13 15.27
C ALA A 55 -1.77 5.81 15.34
N TYR A 56 -2.15 4.54 15.54
CA TYR A 56 -3.53 4.05 15.43
C TYR A 56 -4.05 3.35 16.70
N SER A 57 -3.23 3.31 17.75
CA SER A 57 -3.61 2.77 19.09
C SER A 57 -4.24 3.82 20.02
N THR A 58 -4.56 5.00 19.51
CA THR A 58 -5.16 6.08 20.31
C THR A 58 -6.56 5.70 20.78
N ASP A 59 -6.89 6.03 22.05
CA ASP A 59 -8.23 5.87 22.63
C ASP A 59 -9.14 7.07 22.37
N THR A 60 -8.62 8.13 21.78
CA THR A 60 -9.34 9.37 21.48
C THR A 60 -9.94 9.31 20.09
N ILE A 61 -11.25 9.12 19.99
CA ILE A 61 -11.99 9.02 18.72
C ILE A 61 -11.86 10.29 17.85
N SER A 62 -11.69 11.44 18.48
CA SER A 62 -11.51 12.73 17.79
C SER A 62 -10.16 12.87 17.09
N HIS A 63 -9.22 11.93 17.26
CA HIS A 63 -7.99 11.90 16.50
C HIS A 63 -8.25 11.41 15.08
N LEU A 64 -8.45 12.34 14.15
CA LEU A 64 -8.67 12.01 12.76
C LEU A 64 -7.36 11.69 12.02
N LEU A 65 -7.47 10.93 10.95
CA LEU A 65 -6.39 10.80 9.98
C LEU A 65 -6.07 12.18 9.39
N ASN A 66 -4.81 12.40 9.07
CA ASN A 66 -4.34 13.61 8.39
C ASN A 66 -4.26 13.44 6.86
N VAL A 67 -4.80 12.35 6.35
CA VAL A 67 -4.96 12.02 4.92
C VAL A 67 -6.38 11.50 4.72
N SER A 68 -7.03 11.88 3.62
CA SER A 68 -8.40 11.46 3.32
C SER A 68 -8.50 9.96 3.05
N ALA A 69 -9.66 9.37 3.35
CA ALA A 69 -9.92 7.95 3.28
C ALA A 69 -9.62 7.33 1.90
N GLY A 70 -9.90 8.06 0.80
CA GLY A 70 -9.60 7.61 -0.55
C GLY A 70 -8.10 7.43 -0.87
N LYS A 71 -7.20 7.93 0.00
CA LYS A 71 -5.73 7.77 -0.15
C LYS A 71 -5.13 6.85 0.90
N MET A 72 -5.95 6.22 1.75
CA MET A 72 -5.51 5.45 2.91
C MET A 72 -5.71 3.93 2.77
N SER A 73 -5.96 3.45 1.56
CA SER A 73 -5.94 1.99 1.32
C SER A 73 -4.58 1.39 1.69
N ALA A 74 -4.60 0.20 2.28
CA ALA A 74 -3.41 -0.58 2.61
C ALA A 74 -2.76 -1.26 1.38
N PHE A 75 -3.47 -1.29 0.25
CA PHE A 75 -3.00 -1.94 -0.98
C PHE A 75 -2.76 -0.89 -2.07
N PRO A 76 -1.57 -0.89 -2.73
CA PRO A 76 -1.26 0.05 -3.81
C PRO A 76 -2.18 -0.12 -5.02
N ASP A 77 -2.45 -1.36 -5.37
CA ASP A 77 -3.24 -1.87 -6.48
C ASP A 77 -4.77 -1.82 -6.23
N ASP A 78 -5.18 -1.47 -5.02
CA ASP A 78 -6.60 -1.31 -4.66
C ASP A 78 -6.85 -0.04 -3.84
N PRO A 79 -6.86 1.14 -4.47
CA PRO A 79 -7.04 2.42 -3.78
C PRO A 79 -8.36 2.55 -3.03
N SER A 80 -9.40 1.82 -3.44
CA SER A 80 -10.75 1.88 -2.86
C SER A 80 -10.99 0.90 -1.71
N HIS A 81 -10.03 0.04 -1.36
CA HIS A 81 -10.20 -1.03 -0.38
C HIS A 81 -10.69 -0.52 0.98
N LEU A 82 -10.08 0.53 1.52
CA LEU A 82 -10.52 1.12 2.79
C LEU A 82 -11.98 1.60 2.71
N LEU A 83 -12.37 2.29 1.63
CA LEU A 83 -13.74 2.80 1.50
C LEU A 83 -14.76 1.65 1.42
N ARG A 84 -14.43 0.57 0.72
CA ARG A 84 -15.30 -0.63 0.68
C ARG A 84 -15.41 -1.27 2.05
N TRP A 85 -14.30 -1.42 2.77
CA TRP A 85 -14.29 -1.96 4.13
C TRP A 85 -15.13 -1.09 5.09
N LEU A 86 -14.99 0.23 5.04
CA LEU A 86 -15.78 1.16 5.84
C LEU A 86 -17.28 1.07 5.52
N ASN A 87 -17.65 0.94 4.24
CA ASN A 87 -19.06 0.78 3.85
C ASN A 87 -19.64 -0.58 4.24
N TYR A 88 -18.83 -1.64 4.19
CA TYR A 88 -19.23 -2.98 4.64
C TYR A 88 -19.53 -3.00 6.15
N ASN A 89 -18.68 -2.35 6.95
CA ASN A 89 -18.84 -2.28 8.41
C ASN A 89 -19.65 -1.05 8.87
N ARG A 90 -20.40 -0.40 7.96
CA ARG A 90 -21.04 0.88 8.24
C ARG A 90 -22.06 0.82 9.38
N SER A 91 -22.80 -0.28 9.51
CA SER A 91 -23.79 -0.46 10.59
C SER A 91 -23.13 -0.44 11.98
N GLU A 92 -21.97 -1.05 12.12
CA GLU A 92 -21.23 -1.13 13.39
C GLU A 92 -20.48 0.17 13.69
N LEU A 93 -20.02 0.86 12.65
CA LEU A 93 -19.20 2.06 12.76
C LEU A 93 -20.00 3.37 12.61
N ALA A 94 -21.32 3.31 12.49
CA ALA A 94 -22.19 4.46 12.17
C ALA A 94 -22.01 5.65 13.13
N ALA A 95 -21.80 5.39 14.42
CA ALA A 95 -21.59 6.45 15.42
C ALA A 95 -20.28 7.23 15.26
N PHE A 96 -19.32 6.72 14.48
CA PHE A 96 -17.96 7.25 14.36
C PHE A 96 -17.63 7.73 12.95
N LEU A 97 -18.47 7.43 11.97
CA LEU A 97 -18.26 7.80 10.58
C LEU A 97 -19.17 8.96 10.16
N PRO A 98 -18.70 9.84 9.25
CA PRO A 98 -19.56 10.88 8.69
C PRO A 98 -20.73 10.28 7.93
N SER A 99 -21.88 10.96 7.95
CA SER A 99 -23.11 10.55 7.25
C SER A 99 -22.91 10.43 5.74
N ASP A 100 -22.05 11.27 5.18
CA ASP A 100 -21.71 11.39 3.75
C ASP A 100 -20.31 10.84 3.44
N LEU A 101 -19.98 9.68 4.02
CA LEU A 101 -18.67 9.05 3.84
C LEU A 101 -18.30 8.89 2.36
N ASN A 102 -17.17 9.49 1.98
CA ASN A 102 -16.64 9.47 0.62
C ASN A 102 -15.09 9.52 0.61
N ALA A 103 -14.47 9.54 -0.57
CA ALA A 103 -13.02 9.54 -0.72
C ALA A 103 -12.31 10.75 -0.07
N SER A 104 -13.00 11.87 0.12
CA SER A 104 -12.47 13.08 0.75
C SER A 104 -12.65 13.11 2.26
N SER A 105 -13.40 12.19 2.84
CA SER A 105 -13.69 12.12 4.28
C SER A 105 -12.44 11.82 5.10
N PHE A 106 -12.34 12.41 6.28
CA PHE A 106 -11.31 12.11 7.27
C PHE A 106 -11.92 11.25 8.37
N ILE A 107 -11.37 10.07 8.61
CA ILE A 107 -11.90 9.10 9.56
C ILE A 107 -11.04 9.04 10.83
N PRO A 108 -11.60 8.58 11.97
CA PRO A 108 -10.83 8.37 13.20
C PRO A 108 -9.67 7.38 13.00
N ARG A 109 -8.52 7.69 13.59
CA ARG A 109 -7.32 6.80 13.55
C ARG A 109 -7.59 5.44 14.17
N GLN A 110 -8.42 5.38 15.20
CA GLN A 110 -8.84 4.14 15.86
C GLN A 110 -9.53 3.18 14.88
N ILE A 111 -10.43 3.71 14.02
CA ILE A 111 -11.12 2.93 12.99
C ILE A 111 -10.14 2.41 11.94
N PHE A 112 -9.15 3.22 11.57
CA PHE A 112 -8.11 2.75 10.66
C PHE A 112 -7.25 1.65 11.29
N GLY A 113 -7.03 1.67 12.60
CA GLY A 113 -6.38 0.58 13.33
C GLY A 113 -7.14 -0.74 13.22
N LEU A 114 -8.48 -0.71 13.36
CA LEU A 114 -9.34 -1.90 13.15
C LEU A 114 -9.26 -2.42 11.71
N TYR A 115 -9.23 -1.52 10.74
CA TYR A 115 -9.03 -1.90 9.33
C TYR A 115 -7.71 -2.66 9.11
N ILE A 116 -6.60 -2.25 9.70
CA ILE A 116 -5.32 -2.97 9.56
C ILE A 116 -5.35 -4.34 10.26
N GLN A 117 -6.02 -4.44 11.40
CA GLN A 117 -6.21 -5.72 12.07
C GLN A 117 -7.01 -6.68 11.20
N SER A 118 -8.12 -6.23 10.60
CA SER A 118 -8.93 -7.07 9.71
C SER A 118 -8.17 -7.56 8.48
N ILE A 119 -7.24 -6.75 7.93
CA ILE A 119 -6.38 -7.18 6.81
C ILE A 119 -5.46 -8.33 7.22
N LEU A 120 -4.87 -8.26 8.41
CA LEU A 120 -3.98 -9.31 8.90
C LEU A 120 -4.76 -10.60 9.18
N GLU A 121 -5.94 -10.49 9.79
CA GLU A 121 -6.84 -11.62 10.05
C GLU A 121 -7.32 -12.28 8.74
N GLU A 122 -7.74 -11.49 7.76
CA GLU A 122 -8.12 -11.99 6.43
C GLU A 122 -6.95 -12.69 5.74
N ALA A 123 -5.74 -12.10 5.78
CA ALA A 123 -4.56 -12.70 5.18
C ALA A 123 -4.19 -14.03 5.85
N GLU A 124 -4.33 -14.14 7.17
CA GLU A 124 -4.09 -15.37 7.92
C GLU A 124 -5.14 -16.44 7.60
N ALA A 125 -6.41 -16.07 7.55
CA ALA A 125 -7.51 -16.97 7.22
C ALA A 125 -7.43 -17.53 5.79
N THR A 126 -6.81 -16.79 4.86
CA THR A 126 -6.67 -17.16 3.46
C THR A 126 -5.28 -17.71 3.10
N ALA A 127 -4.36 -17.76 4.05
CA ALA A 127 -3.01 -18.26 3.83
C ALA A 127 -2.98 -19.76 3.47
N SER A 128 -2.02 -20.17 2.66
CA SER A 128 -1.77 -21.58 2.38
C SER A 128 -1.48 -22.34 3.68
N SER A 129 -1.94 -23.60 3.78
CA SER A 129 -1.82 -24.43 4.99
C SER A 129 -0.37 -24.65 5.48
N ASN A 130 0.62 -24.43 4.63
CA ASN A 130 2.04 -24.51 4.93
C ASN A 130 2.67 -23.16 5.31
N VAL A 131 1.89 -22.07 5.34
CA VAL A 131 2.31 -20.73 5.77
C VAL A 131 1.59 -20.41 7.09
N ARG A 132 2.36 -20.09 8.12
CA ARG A 132 1.83 -19.86 9.48
C ARG A 132 2.29 -18.53 10.02
N LEU A 133 1.38 -17.83 10.73
CA LEU A 133 1.67 -16.64 11.51
C LEU A 133 1.71 -17.01 13.00
N GLU A 134 2.77 -16.61 13.68
CA GLU A 134 2.90 -16.68 15.14
C GLU A 134 3.06 -15.25 15.69
N ARG A 135 2.13 -14.83 16.52
CA ARG A 135 2.20 -13.54 17.23
C ARG A 135 3.00 -13.72 18.52
N VAL A 136 4.06 -12.96 18.68
CA VAL A 136 4.95 -13.01 19.86
C VAL A 136 4.85 -11.67 20.58
N ILE A 137 4.20 -11.67 21.75
CA ILE A 137 4.12 -10.48 22.59
C ILE A 137 5.35 -10.46 23.50
N ASP A 138 6.38 -9.72 23.06
CA ASP A 138 7.66 -9.60 23.74
C ASP A 138 8.52 -8.52 23.07
N GLU A 139 9.63 -8.11 23.67
CA GLU A 139 10.60 -7.19 23.11
C GLU A 139 11.86 -7.93 22.66
N VAL A 140 12.30 -7.69 21.43
CA VAL A 140 13.59 -8.18 20.94
C VAL A 140 14.70 -7.29 21.50
N VAL A 141 15.62 -7.88 22.25
CA VAL A 141 16.73 -7.15 22.90
C VAL A 141 18.07 -7.35 22.22
N ALA A 142 18.26 -8.50 21.57
CA ALA A 142 19.51 -8.78 20.84
C ALA A 142 19.28 -9.72 19.65
N VAL A 143 20.18 -9.64 18.67
CA VAL A 143 20.25 -10.55 17.53
C VAL A 143 21.70 -10.96 17.33
N GLU A 144 21.94 -12.26 17.20
CA GLU A 144 23.26 -12.84 16.99
C GLU A 144 23.29 -13.60 15.65
N PRO A 145 23.96 -13.08 14.60
CA PRO A 145 24.08 -13.77 13.33
C PRO A 145 24.76 -15.14 13.49
N GLN A 146 24.25 -16.11 12.72
CA GLN A 146 24.79 -17.46 12.62
C GLN A 146 25.19 -17.75 11.18
N ALA A 147 25.87 -18.88 10.92
CA ALA A 147 26.21 -19.29 9.57
C ALA A 147 24.97 -19.39 8.65
N LYS A 148 23.81 -19.67 9.22
CA LYS A 148 22.50 -19.63 8.53
C LYS A 148 21.50 -18.93 9.44
N GLY A 149 21.05 -17.72 9.04
CA GLY A 149 20.09 -16.95 9.83
C GLY A 149 20.69 -16.25 11.05
N ALA A 150 19.92 -16.10 12.11
CA ALA A 150 20.35 -15.51 13.38
C ALA A 150 19.54 -16.05 14.57
N ILE A 151 20.13 -16.02 15.75
CA ILE A 151 19.42 -16.20 17.02
C ILE A 151 18.86 -14.85 17.45
N ILE A 152 17.58 -14.82 17.75
CA ILE A 152 16.86 -13.66 18.29
C ILE A 152 16.61 -13.89 19.78
N SER A 153 17.01 -12.93 20.61
CA SER A 153 16.81 -12.96 22.05
C SER A 153 15.72 -11.98 22.46
N LEU A 154 14.77 -12.45 23.25
CA LEU A 154 13.64 -11.70 23.76
C LEU A 154 13.89 -11.23 25.21
N SER A 155 13.17 -10.18 25.65
CA SER A 155 13.28 -9.65 27.00
C SER A 155 12.89 -10.68 28.07
N SER A 156 12.00 -11.61 27.76
CA SER A 156 11.63 -12.76 28.61
C SER A 156 12.69 -13.86 28.68
N SER A 157 13.88 -13.65 28.16
CA SER A 157 14.97 -14.64 28.05
C SER A 157 14.68 -15.82 27.10
N ARG A 158 13.57 -15.83 26.39
CA ARG A 158 13.32 -16.79 25.31
C ARG A 158 14.17 -16.46 24.08
N THR A 159 14.56 -17.50 23.34
CA THR A 159 15.31 -17.36 22.11
C THR A 159 14.69 -18.20 20.99
N PHE A 160 14.90 -17.81 19.75
CA PHE A 160 14.56 -18.61 18.56
C PHE A 160 15.44 -18.24 17.38
N VAL A 161 15.45 -19.08 16.34
CA VAL A 161 16.24 -18.86 15.12
C VAL A 161 15.34 -18.33 14.03
N ALA A 162 15.82 -17.32 13.29
CA ALA A 162 15.17 -16.81 12.08
C ALA A 162 16.14 -16.79 10.90
N ASP A 163 15.63 -17.12 9.70
CA ASP A 163 16.40 -17.09 8.45
C ASP A 163 16.49 -15.68 7.87
N LYS A 164 15.48 -14.85 8.10
CA LYS A 164 15.39 -13.44 7.70
C LYS A 164 14.77 -12.59 8.78
N ILE A 165 15.15 -11.33 8.83
CA ILE A 165 14.69 -10.37 9.84
C ILE A 165 14.25 -9.09 9.15
N VAL A 166 13.03 -8.64 9.42
CA VAL A 166 12.51 -7.35 8.99
C VAL A 166 12.41 -6.43 10.21
N LEU A 167 13.14 -5.33 10.18
CA LEU A 167 13.11 -4.30 11.21
C LEU A 167 12.00 -3.29 10.90
N ALA A 168 10.78 -3.55 11.40
CA ALA A 168 9.62 -2.67 11.27
C ALA A 168 9.45 -1.80 12.53
N LEU A 169 10.54 -1.13 12.95
CA LEU A 169 10.74 -0.52 14.26
C LEU A 169 9.80 0.64 14.59
N GLY A 170 9.04 1.13 13.62
CA GLY A 170 8.07 2.21 13.81
C GLY A 170 8.70 3.51 14.32
N ASN A 171 8.01 4.17 15.25
CA ASN A 171 8.36 5.48 15.77
C ASN A 171 8.69 5.40 17.26
N ALA A 172 9.93 5.67 17.63
CA ALA A 172 10.30 5.86 19.03
C ALA A 172 10.13 7.34 19.45
N PRO A 173 9.72 7.63 20.70
CA PRO A 173 9.63 9.00 21.19
C PRO A 173 11.02 9.64 21.29
N SER A 174 11.10 10.95 21.00
CA SER A 174 12.33 11.73 21.18
C SER A 174 12.48 12.24 22.60
N ALA A 175 13.72 12.41 23.06
CA ALA A 175 13.99 13.07 24.33
C ALA A 175 13.52 14.54 24.30
N PRO A 176 13.00 15.09 25.41
CA PRO A 176 12.59 16.48 25.49
C PRO A 176 13.79 17.42 25.36
N PRO A 177 13.62 18.58 24.71
CA PRO A 177 14.68 19.57 24.62
C PRO A 177 15.04 20.15 26.00
N GLY A 178 16.33 20.27 26.31
CA GLY A 178 16.81 20.86 27.57
C GLY A 178 17.08 19.86 28.70
N SER A 179 16.68 18.59 28.57
CA SER A 179 17.08 17.55 29.52
C SER A 179 18.56 17.21 29.35
N GLN A 180 19.34 17.31 30.43
CA GLN A 180 20.78 17.05 30.41
C GLN A 180 21.15 15.61 30.77
N SER A 181 20.22 14.82 31.34
CA SER A 181 20.43 13.42 31.73
C SER A 181 19.20 12.55 31.47
N SER A 182 19.41 11.21 31.45
CA SER A 182 18.32 10.23 31.38
C SER A 182 17.45 10.22 32.66
N GLU A 183 17.97 10.74 33.75
CA GLU A 183 17.27 10.85 35.05
C GLU A 183 16.24 12.00 35.06
N ASP A 184 16.41 13.05 34.24
CA ASP A 184 15.44 14.14 34.09
C ASP A 184 14.14 13.74 33.38
N ASN A 185 14.09 12.55 32.79
CA ASN A 185 12.90 12.05 32.09
C ASN A 185 11.80 11.49 33.04
N ASP A 186 12.10 11.33 34.31
CA ASP A 186 11.20 10.68 35.29
C ASP A 186 10.54 11.66 36.26
N THR A 187 10.48 12.94 35.89
CA THR A 187 9.75 13.91 36.70
C THR A 187 8.24 13.71 36.51
N PRO A 188 7.42 13.80 37.56
CA PRO A 188 5.96 13.60 37.48
C PRO A 188 5.24 14.59 36.56
N TYR A 189 5.91 15.65 36.14
CA TYR A 189 5.35 16.72 35.30
C TYR A 189 5.68 16.62 33.81
N LEU A 190 6.75 15.89 33.43
CA LEU A 190 7.14 15.73 32.04
C LEU A 190 6.66 14.37 31.48
N ARG A 191 5.84 14.41 30.46
CA ARG A 191 5.24 13.23 29.82
C ARG A 191 5.48 13.21 28.33
N HIS A 192 5.51 12.02 27.75
CA HIS A 192 5.45 11.84 26.31
C HIS A 192 4.01 11.90 25.82
N ALA A 193 3.77 12.58 24.71
CA ALA A 193 2.43 12.76 24.15
C ALA A 193 1.69 11.43 23.87
N TRP A 194 2.41 10.34 23.66
CA TRP A 194 1.84 9.03 23.34
C TRP A 194 1.80 8.07 24.54
N SER A 195 2.15 8.54 25.73
CA SER A 195 1.94 7.75 26.95
C SER A 195 0.48 7.88 27.40
N ALA A 196 -0.09 6.80 27.97
CA ALA A 196 -1.42 6.82 28.57
C ALA A 196 -1.55 7.90 29.67
N GLU A 197 -0.43 8.23 30.30
CA GLU A 197 -0.31 9.19 31.40
C GLU A 197 -0.15 10.65 30.93
N ALA A 198 -0.05 10.89 29.62
CA ALA A 198 0.21 12.24 29.09
C ALA A 198 -0.75 13.29 29.66
N LEU A 199 -2.03 12.95 29.74
CA LEU A 199 -3.12 13.79 30.24
C LEU A 199 -3.89 13.14 31.41
N ALA A 200 -3.35 12.09 32.05
CA ALA A 200 -3.98 11.47 33.21
C ALA A 200 -3.88 12.41 34.40
N GLU A 201 -4.90 12.42 35.25
CA GLU A 201 -4.94 13.19 36.50
C GLU A 201 -4.68 14.72 36.30
N LEU A 202 -4.95 15.22 35.10
CA LEU A 202 -4.82 16.65 34.79
C LEU A 202 -6.12 17.38 35.16
N GLU A 203 -6.01 18.33 36.09
CA GLU A 203 -7.16 19.17 36.48
C GLU A 203 -7.66 19.99 35.27
N PRO A 204 -9.00 20.15 35.10
CA PRO A 204 -9.59 20.81 33.93
C PRO A 204 -9.13 22.27 33.70
N ASP A 205 -8.73 22.95 34.74
CA ASP A 205 -8.30 24.37 34.70
C ASP A 205 -6.77 24.53 34.76
N ALA A 206 -6.01 23.42 34.83
CA ALA A 206 -4.57 23.44 34.94
C ALA A 206 -3.88 23.97 33.67
N ALA A 207 -2.82 24.75 33.83
CA ALA A 207 -2.03 25.19 32.68
C ALA A 207 -1.13 24.07 32.17
N VAL A 208 -1.06 23.91 30.84
CA VAL A 208 -0.30 22.87 30.13
C VAL A 208 0.69 23.49 29.16
N LEU A 209 1.92 22.97 29.11
CA LEU A 209 2.90 23.30 28.08
C LEU A 209 3.09 22.11 27.11
N LEU A 210 2.90 22.37 25.82
CA LEU A 210 3.19 21.43 24.71
C LEU A 210 4.51 21.85 24.05
N ILE A 211 5.51 20.95 24.07
CA ILE A 211 6.82 21.23 23.45
C ILE A 211 6.80 20.68 22.02
N GLY A 212 6.84 21.57 21.04
CA GLY A 212 6.63 21.24 19.63
C GLY A 212 5.25 21.72 19.16
N THR A 213 5.16 22.08 17.88
CA THR A 213 3.91 22.59 17.28
C THR A 213 3.51 21.83 16.02
N GLY A 214 3.94 20.58 15.88
CA GLY A 214 3.60 19.67 14.78
C GLY A 214 2.28 18.93 15.00
N LEU A 215 2.04 17.88 14.22
CA LEU A 215 0.83 17.03 14.28
C LEU A 215 0.58 16.47 15.70
N THR A 216 1.63 16.09 16.41
CA THR A 216 1.50 15.58 17.80
C THR A 216 0.94 16.63 18.77
N MET A 217 1.32 17.91 18.60
CA MET A 217 0.73 19.00 19.38
C MET A 217 -0.76 19.16 19.05
N VAL A 218 -1.12 19.06 17.77
CA VAL A 218 -2.52 19.12 17.35
C VAL A 218 -3.34 18.00 17.99
N ASP A 219 -2.82 16.77 18.03
CA ASP A 219 -3.48 15.65 18.70
C ASP A 219 -3.70 15.92 20.19
N MET A 220 -2.71 16.50 20.89
CA MET A 220 -2.85 16.87 22.30
C MET A 220 -3.88 17.99 22.52
N VAL A 221 -3.91 18.99 21.66
CA VAL A 221 -4.92 20.07 21.69
C VAL A 221 -6.33 19.49 21.51
N VAL A 222 -6.51 18.57 20.55
CA VAL A 222 -7.79 17.88 20.32
C VAL A 222 -8.17 17.01 21.52
N SER A 223 -7.22 16.30 22.13
CA SER A 223 -7.46 15.51 23.33
C SER A 223 -7.90 16.37 24.53
N LEU A 224 -7.26 17.51 24.73
CA LEU A 224 -7.63 18.46 25.78
C LEU A 224 -9.03 19.06 25.52
N HIS A 225 -9.32 19.44 24.27
CA HIS A 225 -10.65 19.92 23.87
C HIS A 225 -11.73 18.86 24.14
N SER A 226 -11.51 17.61 23.72
CA SER A 226 -12.47 16.51 23.91
C SER A 226 -12.72 16.18 25.38
N ARG A 227 -11.79 16.53 26.29
CA ARG A 227 -11.93 16.38 27.75
C ARG A 227 -12.53 17.62 28.43
N ASN A 228 -13.02 18.61 27.65
CA ASN A 228 -13.54 19.89 28.14
C ASN A 228 -12.54 20.66 29.03
N HIS A 229 -11.25 20.58 28.68
CA HIS A 229 -10.21 21.30 29.38
C HIS A 229 -10.38 22.83 29.19
N ARG A 230 -10.27 23.59 30.28
CA ARG A 230 -10.50 25.06 30.32
C ARG A 230 -9.23 25.85 30.56
N GLY A 231 -8.21 25.21 31.12
CA GLY A 231 -6.92 25.81 31.45
C GLY A 231 -6.16 26.33 30.23
N LYS A 232 -5.18 27.21 30.45
CA LYS A 232 -4.30 27.76 29.42
C LYS A 232 -3.41 26.67 28.84
N ILE A 233 -3.31 26.64 27.51
CA ILE A 233 -2.44 25.74 26.76
C ILE A 233 -1.37 26.56 26.06
N TYR A 234 -0.13 26.35 26.41
CA TYR A 234 1.04 26.95 25.76
C TYR A 234 1.67 25.93 24.82
N ALA A 235 1.93 26.30 23.57
CA ALA A 235 2.67 25.49 22.62
C ALA A 235 3.94 26.24 22.18
N VAL A 236 5.10 25.62 22.35
CA VAL A 236 6.40 26.25 22.08
C VAL A 236 7.18 25.46 21.06
N SER A 237 7.63 26.12 19.99
CA SER A 237 8.59 25.57 19.05
C SER A 237 9.57 26.64 18.57
N ARG A 238 10.67 26.20 17.95
CA ARG A 238 11.71 27.11 17.45
C ARG A 238 11.21 28.20 16.51
N ARG A 239 10.07 27.97 15.81
CA ARG A 239 9.54 28.86 14.78
C ARG A 239 8.08 29.27 15.01
N GLY A 240 7.35 28.63 15.91
CA GLY A 240 5.93 28.88 16.15
C GLY A 240 5.02 28.48 14.99
N LEU A 241 5.49 27.67 14.06
CA LEU A 241 4.70 27.20 12.92
C LEU A 241 3.91 25.95 13.32
N PHE A 242 2.68 25.80 12.82
CA PHE A 242 1.83 24.62 13.04
C PHE A 242 1.18 24.16 11.73
N PRO A 243 0.72 22.89 11.63
CA PRO A 243 0.16 22.32 10.40
C PRO A 243 -1.08 23.05 9.92
N LEU A 244 -1.15 23.30 8.60
CA LEU A 244 -2.27 23.97 7.97
C LEU A 244 -3.40 22.96 7.64
N PRO A 245 -4.67 23.38 7.61
CA PRO A 245 -5.78 22.50 7.25
C PRO A 245 -5.79 22.17 5.75
N HIS A 246 -6.33 20.99 5.43
CA HIS A 246 -6.66 20.63 4.05
C HIS A 246 -7.76 21.55 3.51
N GLN A 247 -7.74 21.78 2.20
CA GLN A 247 -8.81 22.42 1.44
C GLN A 247 -9.02 21.65 0.14
N SER A 248 -10.22 21.66 -0.39
CA SER A 248 -10.51 21.13 -1.71
C SER A 248 -9.78 21.96 -2.77
N THR A 249 -9.03 21.31 -3.64
CA THR A 249 -8.21 21.97 -4.66
C THR A 249 -8.28 21.20 -5.97
N LYS A 250 -8.19 21.92 -7.09
CA LYS A 250 -8.02 21.30 -8.41
C LYS A 250 -6.58 20.77 -8.53
N PRO A 251 -6.33 19.59 -9.16
CA PRO A 251 -4.98 19.11 -9.42
C PRO A 251 -4.17 20.13 -10.21
N TYR A 252 -2.89 20.32 -9.85
CA TYR A 252 -1.96 21.17 -10.58
C TYR A 252 -1.05 20.32 -11.47
N PRO A 253 -0.77 20.71 -12.72
CA PRO A 253 0.12 19.98 -13.61
C PRO A 253 1.53 19.81 -13.02
N ALA A 254 2.21 18.73 -13.36
CA ALA A 254 3.61 18.56 -13.02
C ALA A 254 4.46 19.66 -13.66
N PHE A 255 5.18 20.44 -12.86
CA PHE A 255 5.99 21.58 -13.31
C PHE A 255 7.50 21.36 -13.14
N LEU A 256 7.88 20.23 -12.56
CA LEU A 256 9.25 19.88 -12.23
C LEU A 256 9.43 18.38 -12.44
N THR A 257 10.58 18.01 -13.01
CA THR A 257 11.03 16.63 -13.08
C THR A 257 12.33 16.46 -12.32
N PRO A 258 12.72 15.27 -11.90
CA PRO A 258 14.01 15.02 -11.24
C PRO A 258 15.19 15.59 -12.04
N ASP A 259 15.18 15.44 -13.37
CA ASP A 259 16.29 15.85 -14.23
C ASP A 259 16.40 17.38 -14.37
N THR A 260 15.27 18.09 -14.35
CA THR A 260 15.23 19.55 -14.48
C THR A 260 15.30 20.28 -13.15
N ALA A 261 15.25 19.52 -12.02
CA ALA A 261 15.23 20.09 -10.70
C ALA A 261 16.57 20.71 -10.28
N PRO A 262 16.55 21.91 -9.67
CA PRO A 262 17.74 22.46 -9.04
C PRO A 262 18.31 21.55 -7.97
N LYS A 263 19.63 21.28 -8.01
CA LYS A 263 20.34 20.44 -7.03
C LYS A 263 20.73 21.18 -5.74
N THR A 264 20.08 22.30 -5.43
CA THR A 264 20.28 23.07 -4.19
C THR A 264 18.94 23.41 -3.57
N VAL A 265 18.87 23.41 -2.22
CA VAL A 265 17.66 23.78 -1.48
C VAL A 265 17.17 25.18 -1.84
N ARG A 266 18.09 26.15 -1.95
CA ARG A 266 17.73 27.51 -2.36
C ARG A 266 17.13 27.56 -3.76
N GLY A 267 17.65 26.80 -4.69
CA GLY A 267 17.15 26.71 -6.07
C GLY A 267 15.75 26.09 -6.11
N LEU A 268 15.55 24.96 -5.40
CA LEU A 268 14.27 24.29 -5.29
C LEU A 268 13.20 25.22 -4.69
N LEU A 269 13.48 25.85 -3.57
CA LEU A 269 12.55 26.78 -2.92
C LEU A 269 12.19 27.98 -3.82
N ARG A 270 13.14 28.55 -4.56
CA ARG A 270 12.86 29.61 -5.53
C ARG A 270 11.98 29.12 -6.68
N ARG A 271 12.22 27.92 -7.17
CA ARG A 271 11.40 27.35 -8.26
C ARG A 271 9.97 27.08 -7.79
N ILE A 272 9.80 26.46 -6.63
CA ILE A 272 8.49 26.19 -6.02
C ILE A 272 7.72 27.51 -5.77
N ARG A 273 8.36 28.54 -5.19
CA ARG A 273 7.71 29.85 -4.94
C ARG A 273 7.23 30.49 -6.22
N ARG A 274 8.07 30.54 -7.26
CA ARG A 274 7.69 31.10 -8.56
C ARG A 274 6.46 30.36 -9.12
N GLU A 275 6.47 29.03 -9.00
CA GLU A 275 5.35 28.23 -9.48
C GLU A 275 4.07 28.49 -8.68
N VAL A 276 4.16 28.61 -7.35
CA VAL A 276 3.02 28.98 -6.51
C VAL A 276 2.45 30.34 -6.93
N GLN A 277 3.31 31.35 -7.18
CA GLN A 277 2.86 32.66 -7.65
C GLN A 277 2.16 32.56 -9.01
N THR A 278 2.71 31.79 -9.97
CA THR A 278 2.08 31.55 -11.26
C THR A 278 0.74 30.84 -11.12
N ALA A 279 0.68 29.82 -10.25
CA ALA A 279 -0.52 29.05 -10.00
C ALA A 279 -1.65 29.91 -9.38
N VAL A 280 -1.33 30.80 -8.44
CA VAL A 280 -2.29 31.72 -7.82
C VAL A 280 -2.89 32.66 -8.86
N VAL A 281 -2.08 33.23 -9.75
CA VAL A 281 -2.58 34.07 -10.86
C VAL A 281 -3.52 33.30 -11.79
N GLN A 282 -3.32 31.98 -11.92
CA GLN A 282 -4.17 31.08 -12.72
C GLN A 282 -5.39 30.55 -11.96
N GLY A 283 -5.64 31.02 -10.72
CA GLY A 283 -6.76 30.59 -9.89
C GLY A 283 -6.57 29.24 -9.18
N TYR A 284 -5.33 28.73 -9.13
CA TYR A 284 -5.01 27.54 -8.32
C TYR A 284 -4.61 27.89 -6.89
N ASN A 285 -4.85 26.96 -5.99
CA ASN A 285 -4.36 27.06 -4.62
C ASN A 285 -2.91 26.54 -4.52
N TRP A 286 -2.08 27.17 -3.68
CA TRP A 286 -0.69 26.71 -3.43
C TRP A 286 -0.59 25.24 -3.02
N ARG A 287 -1.65 24.71 -2.38
CA ARG A 287 -1.71 23.29 -1.96
C ARG A 287 -1.58 22.35 -3.13
N SER A 288 -2.21 22.66 -4.26
CA SER A 288 -2.13 21.85 -5.49
C SER A 288 -0.69 21.80 -6.02
N VAL A 289 0.05 22.90 -5.94
CA VAL A 289 1.46 22.96 -6.38
C VAL A 289 2.33 22.07 -5.49
N ILE A 290 2.14 22.12 -4.17
CA ILE A 290 2.88 21.25 -3.22
C ILE A 290 2.50 19.79 -3.45
N ASP A 291 1.23 19.48 -3.70
CA ASP A 291 0.77 18.12 -3.93
C ASP A 291 1.31 17.52 -5.25
N SER A 292 1.50 18.34 -6.28
CA SER A 292 2.10 17.90 -7.56
C SER A 292 3.57 17.48 -7.45
N LEU A 293 4.26 17.84 -6.37
CA LEU A 293 5.63 17.39 -6.10
C LEU A 293 5.71 15.99 -5.49
N ARG A 294 4.59 15.46 -4.95
CA ARG A 294 4.60 14.20 -4.19
C ARG A 294 5.21 13.03 -4.96
N PRO A 295 4.87 12.79 -6.23
CA PRO A 295 5.41 11.65 -6.98
C PRO A 295 6.93 11.66 -7.14
N ILE A 296 7.54 12.85 -7.10
CA ILE A 296 8.99 13.02 -7.33
C ILE A 296 9.78 13.40 -6.08
N THR A 297 9.13 13.59 -4.91
CA THR A 297 9.78 14.10 -3.69
C THR A 297 10.96 13.23 -3.26
N GLN A 298 10.83 11.90 -3.31
CA GLN A 298 11.91 10.98 -2.94
C GLN A 298 13.10 11.11 -3.90
N GLN A 299 12.86 11.19 -5.20
CA GLN A 299 13.89 11.37 -6.22
C GLN A 299 14.61 12.72 -6.08
N LEU A 300 13.85 13.80 -5.81
CA LEU A 300 14.44 15.12 -5.52
C LEU A 300 15.37 15.07 -4.31
N TRP A 301 14.95 14.39 -3.23
CA TRP A 301 15.79 14.21 -2.04
C TRP A 301 17.07 13.43 -2.34
N GLN A 302 16.97 12.33 -3.08
CA GLN A 302 18.12 11.48 -3.42
C GLN A 302 19.14 12.20 -4.31
N GLN A 303 18.69 13.10 -5.16
CA GLN A 303 19.58 13.90 -6.04
C GLN A 303 20.25 15.07 -5.33
N LEU A 304 19.77 15.48 -4.14
CA LEU A 304 20.42 16.53 -3.37
C LEU A 304 21.76 16.04 -2.80
N PRO A 305 22.87 16.81 -3.01
CA PRO A 305 24.12 16.54 -2.31
C PRO A 305 23.93 16.53 -0.80
N ARG A 306 24.70 15.73 -0.07
CA ARG A 306 24.61 15.60 1.40
C ARG A 306 24.64 16.95 2.14
N VAL A 307 25.42 17.90 1.68
CA VAL A 307 25.47 19.26 2.27
C VAL A 307 24.12 19.97 2.12
N GLU A 308 23.43 19.80 1.01
CA GLU A 308 22.12 20.40 0.77
C GLU A 308 21.02 19.66 1.55
N GLN A 309 21.11 18.32 1.68
CA GLN A 309 20.21 17.57 2.57
C GLN A 309 20.31 18.09 4.01
N LYS A 310 21.52 18.25 4.56
CA LYS A 310 21.74 18.84 5.89
C LYS A 310 21.23 20.28 5.97
N ARG A 311 21.33 21.07 4.91
CA ARG A 311 20.81 22.43 4.82
C ARG A 311 19.28 22.46 4.83
N LEU A 312 18.62 21.57 4.09
CA LEU A 312 17.16 21.40 4.09
C LEU A 312 16.67 21.05 5.50
N LEU A 313 17.28 20.06 6.16
CA LEU A 313 16.92 19.63 7.51
C LEU A 313 17.04 20.79 8.52
N ARG A 314 18.09 21.58 8.44
CA ARG A 314 18.35 22.67 9.37
C ARG A 314 17.39 23.86 9.18
N HIS A 315 17.07 24.21 7.93
CA HIS A 315 16.48 25.50 7.60
C HIS A 315 15.07 25.41 6.99
N ALA A 316 14.77 24.41 6.16
CA ALA A 316 13.56 24.37 5.37
C ALA A 316 12.50 23.36 5.88
N THR A 317 12.90 22.29 6.59
CA THR A 317 11.97 21.25 7.07
C THR A 317 10.74 21.79 7.82
N PRO A 318 10.83 22.73 8.79
CA PRO A 318 9.64 23.20 9.48
C PRO A 318 8.62 23.88 8.55
N TYR A 319 9.09 24.54 7.49
CA TYR A 319 8.21 25.13 6.48
C TYR A 319 7.61 24.08 5.56
N TRP A 320 8.43 23.10 5.12
CA TRP A 320 7.95 21.97 4.36
C TRP A 320 6.87 21.23 5.12
N ASP A 321 7.12 20.88 6.38
CA ASP A 321 6.23 20.06 7.19
C ASP A 321 4.83 20.69 7.33
N VAL A 322 4.72 21.97 7.62
CA VAL A 322 3.42 22.62 7.82
C VAL A 322 2.59 22.77 6.55
N HIS A 323 3.25 22.82 5.38
CA HIS A 323 2.57 22.89 4.10
C HIS A 323 2.23 21.50 3.54
N ARG A 324 3.06 20.50 3.86
CA ARG A 324 2.95 19.15 3.34
C ARG A 324 2.10 18.23 4.23
N HIS A 325 2.32 18.29 5.54
CA HIS A 325 1.67 17.43 6.54
C HIS A 325 0.51 18.19 7.17
N ARG A 326 -0.58 18.29 6.41
CA ARG A 326 -1.78 19.04 6.76
C ARG A 326 -2.70 18.27 7.70
N ILE A 327 -3.65 18.95 8.32
CA ILE A 327 -4.66 18.38 9.23
C ILE A 327 -6.05 18.38 8.57
N ALA A 328 -6.98 17.56 9.09
CA ALA A 328 -8.36 17.56 8.67
C ALA A 328 -8.99 18.94 8.89
N PRO A 329 -9.90 19.40 7.99
CA PRO A 329 -10.53 20.71 8.13
C PRO A 329 -11.25 20.91 9.47
N GLU A 330 -11.90 19.86 9.97
CA GLU A 330 -12.62 19.85 11.26
C GLU A 330 -11.66 20.09 12.43
N ILE A 331 -10.50 19.45 12.41
CA ILE A 331 -9.44 19.64 13.40
C ILE A 331 -8.88 21.08 13.31
N GLY A 332 -8.73 21.60 12.10
CA GLY A 332 -8.32 22.97 11.86
C GLY A 332 -9.27 23.98 12.52
N LYS A 333 -10.58 23.76 12.48
CA LYS A 333 -11.59 24.60 13.14
C LYS A 333 -11.43 24.57 14.67
N VAL A 334 -11.21 23.39 15.26
CA VAL A 334 -11.00 23.28 16.72
C VAL A 334 -9.76 24.05 17.15
N VAL A 335 -8.63 23.85 16.48
CA VAL A 335 -7.37 24.56 16.80
C VAL A 335 -7.54 26.06 16.65
N GLN A 336 -8.21 26.53 15.59
CA GLN A 336 -8.45 27.95 15.36
C GLN A 336 -9.36 28.58 16.45
N ALA A 337 -10.44 27.89 16.81
CA ALA A 337 -11.33 28.39 17.89
C ALA A 337 -10.59 28.53 19.23
N MET A 338 -9.68 27.63 19.55
CA MET A 338 -8.87 27.72 20.78
C MET A 338 -7.81 28.80 20.70
N LEU A 339 -7.29 29.12 19.52
CA LEU A 339 -6.40 30.28 19.31
C LEU A 339 -7.18 31.59 19.46
N ASP A 340 -8.35 31.70 18.83
CA ASP A 340 -9.20 32.90 18.84
C ASP A 340 -9.73 33.22 20.23
N SER A 341 -10.07 32.19 21.02
CA SER A 341 -10.46 32.36 22.45
C SER A 341 -9.27 32.70 23.35
N GLY A 342 -8.06 32.59 22.85
CA GLY A 342 -6.83 32.75 23.60
C GLY A 342 -6.55 31.61 24.61
N GLN A 343 -7.30 30.53 24.58
CA GLN A 343 -7.01 29.35 25.40
C GLN A 343 -5.70 28.68 24.95
N LEU A 344 -5.47 28.56 23.64
CA LEU A 344 -4.21 28.08 23.04
C LEU A 344 -3.34 29.28 22.66
N THR A 345 -2.07 29.26 23.08
CA THR A 345 -1.06 30.27 22.69
C THR A 345 0.15 29.57 22.06
N ILE A 346 0.49 29.90 20.82
CA ILE A 346 1.65 29.36 20.12
C ILE A 346 2.79 30.39 20.15
N THR A 347 3.94 29.95 20.67
CA THR A 347 5.12 30.81 20.83
C THR A 347 6.33 30.30 20.04
N ALA A 348 6.93 31.22 19.25
CA ALA A 348 8.24 30.96 18.65
C ALA A 348 9.34 31.20 19.69
N GLY A 349 10.00 30.14 20.14
CA GLY A 349 10.99 30.26 21.21
C GLY A 349 11.80 28.96 21.40
N ARG A 350 12.71 29.00 22.37
CA ARG A 350 13.49 27.86 22.82
C ARG A 350 13.39 27.73 24.32
N ILE A 351 13.12 26.55 24.80
CA ILE A 351 13.20 26.23 26.22
C ILE A 351 14.65 26.30 26.64
N GLN A 352 14.89 27.00 27.76
CA GLN A 352 16.21 27.20 28.34
C GLN A 352 16.36 26.33 29.59
N ASP A 353 15.33 26.28 30.44
CA ASP A 353 15.39 25.64 31.74
C ASP A 353 14.02 25.18 32.22
N TYR A 354 14.03 24.18 33.11
CA TYR A 354 12.87 23.67 33.87
C TYR A 354 13.18 23.75 35.35
N GLN A 355 12.35 24.40 36.14
CA GLN A 355 12.44 24.45 37.59
C GLN A 355 11.18 23.86 38.20
N THR A 356 11.35 22.70 38.85
CA THR A 356 10.24 21.99 39.47
C THR A 356 9.95 22.52 40.86
N THR A 357 8.68 22.83 41.16
CA THR A 357 8.15 23.18 42.47
C THR A 357 7.22 22.04 42.93
N PRO A 358 6.78 21.99 44.20
CA PRO A 358 5.86 20.92 44.67
C PRO A 358 4.57 20.82 43.81
N ASP A 359 4.03 21.93 43.32
CA ASP A 359 2.71 21.99 42.65
C ASP A 359 2.77 22.34 41.17
N ALA A 360 3.93 22.73 40.63
CA ALA A 360 4.05 23.21 39.26
C ALA A 360 5.48 23.10 38.71
N VAL A 361 5.61 23.33 37.40
CA VAL A 361 6.89 23.52 36.73
C VAL A 361 7.00 24.90 36.14
N ALA A 362 8.03 25.64 36.55
CA ALA A 362 8.40 26.91 35.93
C ALA A 362 9.29 26.64 34.73
N VAL A 363 8.81 26.90 33.52
CA VAL A 363 9.55 26.69 32.28
C VAL A 363 10.01 28.02 31.71
N THR A 364 11.33 28.20 31.59
CA THR A 364 11.91 29.42 31.01
C THR A 364 12.02 29.25 29.49
N VAL A 365 11.31 30.11 28.76
CA VAL A 365 11.28 30.14 27.29
C VAL A 365 11.94 31.40 26.80
N ARG A 366 13.03 31.29 26.03
CA ARG A 366 13.62 32.43 25.29
C ARG A 366 12.83 32.63 24.00
N GLN A 367 12.10 33.74 23.95
CA GLN A 367 11.30 34.13 22.79
C GLN A 367 12.17 34.49 21.59
N ARG A 368 11.77 34.09 20.39
CA ARG A 368 12.55 34.37 19.18
C ARG A 368 12.49 35.82 18.73
N GLN A 369 11.32 36.46 18.85
CA GLN A 369 11.10 37.84 18.36
C GLN A 369 11.73 38.85 19.29
N THR A 370 11.42 38.77 20.56
CA THR A 370 11.86 39.74 21.57
C THR A 370 13.25 39.49 22.14
N GLN A 371 13.77 38.23 21.92
CA GLN A 371 14.98 37.69 22.56
C GLN A 371 14.92 37.72 24.12
N GLY A 372 13.75 38.09 24.68
CA GLY A 372 13.51 38.07 26.13
C GLY A 372 13.17 36.66 26.64
N ASN A 373 13.36 36.48 27.95
CA ASN A 373 12.93 35.26 28.63
C ASN A 373 11.52 35.46 29.19
N GLN A 374 10.67 34.46 28.94
CA GLN A 374 9.33 34.35 29.55
C GLN A 374 9.32 33.09 30.42
N VAL A 375 8.84 33.24 31.64
CA VAL A 375 8.62 32.06 32.54
C VAL A 375 7.15 31.66 32.46
N LEU A 376 6.89 30.41 32.13
CA LEU A 376 5.57 29.81 32.12
C LEU A 376 5.42 28.91 33.35
N GLN A 377 4.40 29.17 34.16
CA GLN A 377 4.03 28.29 35.27
C GLN A 377 2.97 27.32 34.76
N VAL A 378 3.28 26.00 34.79
CA VAL A 378 2.40 24.95 34.23
C VAL A 378 2.36 23.74 35.16
N SER A 379 1.22 23.05 35.19
CA SER A 379 1.04 21.82 35.96
C SER A 379 1.51 20.58 35.19
N ARG A 380 1.61 20.68 33.86
CA ARG A 380 2.03 19.56 33.00
C ARG A 380 2.83 20.08 31.81
N VAL A 381 3.90 19.35 31.49
CA VAL A 381 4.70 19.54 30.26
C VAL A 381 4.58 18.29 29.41
N VAL A 382 4.15 18.43 28.17
CA VAL A 382 4.01 17.30 27.24
C VAL A 382 4.99 17.45 26.08
N ASN A 383 5.82 16.43 25.88
CA ASN A 383 6.78 16.41 24.77
C ASN A 383 6.10 16.00 23.46
N CYS A 384 5.87 16.98 22.58
CA CYS A 384 5.28 16.84 21.25
C CYS A 384 6.32 17.03 20.14
N THR A 385 7.61 16.84 20.39
CA THR A 385 8.68 17.08 19.41
C THR A 385 8.78 16.01 18.32
N GLY A 386 7.92 15.01 18.36
CA GLY A 386 7.83 13.98 17.34
C GLY A 386 8.71 12.75 17.63
N VAL A 387 9.17 12.09 16.56
CA VAL A 387 9.85 10.80 16.66
C VAL A 387 11.37 10.92 16.64
N GLN A 388 12.03 10.03 17.38
CA GLN A 388 13.49 9.87 17.31
C GLN A 388 13.86 9.12 16.02
N ALA A 389 14.42 9.86 15.07
CA ALA A 389 14.89 9.28 13.81
C ALA A 389 16.42 9.05 13.80
N ASN A 390 17.13 9.50 14.82
CA ASN A 390 18.59 9.37 14.90
C ASN A 390 18.98 8.08 15.63
N TYR A 391 19.25 7.03 14.87
CA TYR A 391 19.63 5.72 15.39
C TYR A 391 21.04 5.68 16.01
N GLN A 392 21.90 6.69 15.79
CA GLN A 392 23.18 6.82 16.51
C GLN A 392 22.98 7.07 18.01
N ARG A 393 21.86 7.72 18.36
CA ARG A 393 21.50 8.13 19.74
C ARG A 393 20.32 7.34 20.30
N SER A 394 19.89 6.28 19.64
CA SER A 394 18.76 5.47 20.12
C SER A 394 19.14 4.73 21.41
N PRO A 395 18.33 4.83 22.47
CA PRO A 395 18.55 4.09 23.70
C PRO A 395 18.06 2.64 23.66
N GLN A 396 17.40 2.22 22.57
CA GLN A 396 16.82 0.88 22.44
C GLN A 396 17.93 -0.19 22.44
N SER A 397 17.78 -1.22 23.27
CA SER A 397 18.73 -2.32 23.45
C SER A 397 19.06 -3.03 22.14
N LEU A 398 18.05 -3.34 21.32
CA LEU A 398 18.24 -3.96 20.01
C LEU A 398 19.12 -3.09 19.10
N ILE A 399 18.84 -1.78 19.02
CA ILE A 399 19.61 -0.87 18.17
C ILE A 399 21.06 -0.74 18.65
N ALA A 400 21.26 -0.66 19.95
CA ALA A 400 22.59 -0.65 20.53
C ALA A 400 23.35 -1.95 20.22
N ASN A 401 22.71 -3.11 20.38
CA ASN A 401 23.25 -4.43 20.06
C ASN A 401 23.68 -4.52 18.58
N LEU A 402 22.76 -4.22 17.64
CA LEU A 402 23.02 -4.30 16.19
C LEU A 402 24.16 -3.33 15.75
N ARG A 403 24.19 -2.13 16.34
CA ARG A 403 25.22 -1.12 16.06
C ARG A 403 26.58 -1.55 16.59
N THR A 404 26.68 -2.07 17.82
CA THR A 404 27.91 -2.53 18.42
C THR A 404 28.54 -3.69 17.64
N GLN A 405 27.71 -4.57 17.08
CA GLN A 405 28.17 -5.65 16.21
C GLN A 405 28.46 -5.19 14.77
N GLY A 406 28.21 -3.93 14.43
CA GLY A 406 28.42 -3.41 13.06
C GLY A 406 27.40 -3.95 12.04
N LEU A 407 26.27 -4.50 12.46
CA LEU A 407 25.24 -5.11 11.59
C LEU A 407 24.34 -4.08 10.92
N ILE A 408 24.32 -2.86 11.44
CA ILE A 408 23.59 -1.72 10.90
C ILE A 408 24.50 -0.50 10.83
N HIS A 409 24.26 0.37 9.85
CA HIS A 409 24.91 1.68 9.73
C HIS A 409 23.88 2.79 9.88
N PRO A 410 23.86 3.53 11.01
CA PRO A 410 23.04 4.74 11.14
C PRO A 410 23.44 5.81 10.13
N ASN A 411 22.48 6.42 9.47
CA ASN A 411 22.71 7.38 8.41
C ASN A 411 23.44 8.65 8.91
N ASP A 412 24.45 9.13 8.17
CA ASP A 412 25.32 10.26 8.54
C ASP A 412 24.61 11.61 8.71
N ILE A 413 23.41 11.75 8.18
CA ILE A 413 22.58 12.96 8.40
C ILE A 413 21.69 12.87 9.64
N GLY A 414 21.79 11.77 10.41
CA GLY A 414 21.01 11.54 11.62
C GLY A 414 19.55 11.17 11.36
N LEU A 415 19.25 10.57 10.21
CA LEU A 415 17.91 10.13 9.83
C LEU A 415 17.90 8.66 9.42
N GLY A 416 17.45 7.78 10.29
CA GLY A 416 17.29 6.36 9.96
C GLY A 416 18.62 5.60 9.83
N LEU A 417 18.56 4.55 9.05
CA LEU A 417 19.66 3.65 8.71
C LEU A 417 20.00 3.81 7.23
N ASP A 418 21.22 3.46 6.85
CA ASP A 418 21.58 3.32 5.45
C ASP A 418 21.04 2.00 4.92
N THR A 419 20.35 2.07 3.76
CA THR A 419 19.70 0.92 3.13
C THR A 419 19.93 0.88 1.63
N ALA A 420 19.93 -0.31 1.08
CA ALA A 420 19.83 -0.52 -0.35
C ALA A 420 18.42 -0.16 -0.88
N PRO A 421 18.22 0.06 -2.19
CA PRO A 421 16.92 0.42 -2.77
C PRO A 421 15.79 -0.57 -2.42
N ASP A 422 16.11 -1.85 -2.33
CA ASP A 422 15.18 -2.94 -2.01
C ASP A 422 14.84 -3.09 -0.52
N GLY A 423 15.35 -2.21 0.34
CA GLY A 423 15.11 -2.23 1.78
C GLY A 423 16.08 -3.10 2.59
N ALA A 424 17.07 -3.76 1.97
CA ALA A 424 18.13 -4.43 2.71
C ALA A 424 18.97 -3.40 3.47
N VAL A 425 19.28 -3.67 4.73
CA VAL A 425 20.08 -2.78 5.59
C VAL A 425 21.56 -2.85 5.18
N LEU A 426 22.28 -1.75 5.22
CA LEU A 426 23.71 -1.72 5.05
C LEU A 426 24.43 -1.88 6.42
N ASP A 427 25.47 -2.69 6.45
CA ASP A 427 26.33 -2.85 7.64
C ASP A 427 27.30 -1.68 7.81
N ALA A 428 28.11 -1.71 8.86
CA ALA A 428 29.09 -0.67 9.18
C ALA A 428 30.17 -0.49 8.09
N GLN A 429 30.36 -1.44 7.19
CA GLN A 429 31.25 -1.40 6.04
C GLN A 429 30.54 -0.97 4.74
N GLY A 430 29.24 -0.65 4.82
CA GLY A 430 28.41 -0.29 3.66
C GLY A 430 28.00 -1.48 2.80
N LYS A 431 28.21 -2.72 3.26
CA LYS A 431 27.82 -3.93 2.55
C LYS A 431 26.33 -4.23 2.77
N ARG A 432 25.64 -4.60 1.70
CA ARG A 432 24.22 -5.00 1.73
C ARG A 432 24.05 -6.28 2.54
N SER A 433 23.16 -6.25 3.53
CA SER A 433 22.79 -7.42 4.32
C SER A 433 21.93 -8.40 3.49
N SER A 434 22.20 -9.69 3.66
CA SER A 434 21.29 -10.76 3.19
C SER A 434 20.33 -11.24 4.27
N LEU A 435 20.46 -10.74 5.52
CA LEU A 435 19.71 -11.14 6.70
C LEU A 435 18.70 -10.08 7.13
N PHE A 436 19.10 -8.80 7.15
CA PHE A 436 18.32 -7.69 7.69
C PHE A 436 17.70 -6.84 6.58
N TYR A 437 16.41 -6.58 6.74
CA TYR A 437 15.61 -5.71 5.87
C TYR A 437 14.84 -4.71 6.72
N THR A 438 14.42 -3.58 6.12
CA THR A 438 13.63 -2.57 6.83
C THR A 438 12.75 -1.75 5.89
N LEU A 439 11.75 -1.07 6.46
CA LEU A 439 10.86 -0.14 5.77
C LEU A 439 10.45 1.02 6.69
N GLY A 440 9.88 2.06 6.12
CA GLY A 440 9.31 3.18 6.86
C GLY A 440 10.37 4.09 7.49
N THR A 441 10.19 4.43 8.75
CA THR A 441 11.03 5.39 9.49
C THR A 441 12.54 5.11 9.40
N PRO A 442 13.03 3.87 9.50
CA PRO A 442 14.45 3.58 9.32
C PRO A 442 15.03 3.99 7.96
N ARG A 443 14.20 4.08 6.91
CA ARG A 443 14.62 4.49 5.55
C ARG A 443 14.56 6.00 5.30
N LYS A 444 14.23 6.80 6.31
CA LYS A 444 14.02 8.25 6.14
C LYS A 444 15.24 8.98 5.61
N GLY A 445 16.44 8.55 5.94
CA GLY A 445 17.69 9.11 5.41
C GLY A 445 17.88 8.94 3.91
N ASN A 446 17.39 7.81 3.36
CA ASN A 446 17.48 7.49 1.94
C ASN A 446 16.30 8.05 1.13
N LEU A 447 15.09 8.09 1.70
CA LEU A 447 13.86 8.38 0.96
C LEU A 447 13.19 9.70 1.35
N TRP A 448 13.47 10.28 2.52
CA TRP A 448 12.84 11.46 3.10
C TRP A 448 11.34 11.25 3.39
N GLU A 449 10.47 11.36 2.39
CA GLU A 449 9.04 11.05 2.48
C GLU A 449 8.84 9.53 2.37
N THR A 450 8.67 8.84 3.51
CA THR A 450 8.65 7.38 3.56
C THR A 450 7.72 6.81 4.64
N ILE A 451 7.01 7.67 5.39
CA ILE A 451 6.25 7.28 6.59
C ILE A 451 4.74 7.43 6.44
N ALA A 452 4.24 7.95 5.34
CA ALA A 452 2.80 7.99 5.09
C ALA A 452 2.31 6.66 4.48
N VAL A 453 1.02 6.36 4.66
CA VAL A 453 0.43 5.08 4.22
C VAL A 453 0.67 4.77 2.74
N PRO A 454 0.51 5.74 1.79
CA PRO A 454 0.79 5.44 0.39
C PRO A 454 2.21 4.95 0.12
N GLU A 455 3.20 5.53 0.76
CA GLU A 455 4.61 5.14 0.61
C GLU A 455 4.93 3.84 1.37
N LEU A 456 4.30 3.63 2.53
CA LEU A 456 4.52 2.42 3.34
C LEU A 456 3.90 1.17 2.73
N ARG A 457 2.71 1.28 2.12
CA ARG A 457 2.05 0.12 1.48
C ARG A 457 2.85 -0.41 0.29
N GLU A 458 3.40 0.49 -0.53
CA GLU A 458 4.30 0.12 -1.63
C GLU A 458 5.58 -0.56 -1.12
N GLN A 459 6.21 0.04 -0.09
CA GLN A 459 7.38 -0.56 0.53
C GLN A 459 7.09 -1.95 1.13
N ALA A 460 5.93 -2.15 1.77
CA ALA A 460 5.57 -3.42 2.39
C ALA A 460 5.38 -4.52 1.34
N GLN A 461 4.71 -4.22 0.23
CA GLN A 461 4.51 -5.15 -0.88
C GLN A 461 5.84 -5.55 -1.53
N VAL A 462 6.66 -4.56 -1.91
CA VAL A 462 7.97 -4.80 -2.51
C VAL A 462 8.90 -5.56 -1.56
N LEU A 463 8.90 -5.19 -0.27
CA LEU A 463 9.76 -5.82 0.73
C LEU A 463 9.38 -7.29 0.96
N ALA A 464 8.10 -7.60 1.06
CA ALA A 464 7.63 -8.99 1.20
C ALA A 464 8.10 -9.84 0.01
N ALA A 465 7.94 -9.36 -1.22
CA ALA A 465 8.42 -10.04 -2.43
C ALA A 465 9.96 -10.21 -2.40
N THR A 466 10.71 -9.15 -2.05
CA THR A 466 12.18 -9.20 -1.95
C THR A 466 12.65 -10.24 -0.93
N VAL A 467 12.03 -10.27 0.25
CA VAL A 467 12.38 -11.23 1.30
C VAL A 467 12.12 -12.66 0.83
N LEU A 468 10.96 -12.93 0.21
CA LEU A 468 10.65 -14.26 -0.34
C LEU A 468 11.63 -14.71 -1.43
N GLN A 469 11.98 -13.81 -2.35
CA GLN A 469 12.97 -14.08 -3.40
C GLN A 469 14.39 -14.33 -2.85
N SER A 470 14.74 -13.70 -1.73
CA SER A 470 16.05 -13.87 -1.08
C SER A 470 16.20 -15.16 -0.28
N LEU A 471 15.13 -15.95 -0.14
CA LEU A 471 15.18 -17.24 0.54
C LEU A 471 15.87 -18.27 -0.35
N PRO A 472 16.75 -19.13 0.20
CA PRO A 472 17.45 -20.13 -0.59
C PRO A 472 16.48 -21.08 -1.29
N VAL A 473 16.71 -21.31 -2.58
CA VAL A 473 16.04 -22.38 -3.33
C VAL A 473 16.62 -23.69 -2.82
N ARG A 474 15.85 -24.45 -2.05
CA ARG A 474 16.28 -25.80 -1.64
C ARG A 474 16.14 -26.75 -2.82
N VAL A 475 17.21 -26.93 -3.58
CA VAL A 475 17.33 -28.06 -4.51
C VAL A 475 17.34 -29.34 -3.66
N ARG A 476 16.37 -30.21 -3.85
CA ARG A 476 16.43 -31.58 -3.31
C ARG A 476 17.60 -32.29 -4.01
N THR A 477 18.76 -32.38 -3.35
CA THR A 477 19.76 -33.38 -3.72
C THR A 477 19.20 -34.75 -3.30
N VAL A 478 18.64 -35.45 -4.24
CA VAL A 478 18.39 -36.88 -4.09
C VAL A 478 19.76 -37.52 -4.19
N SER A 479 20.26 -38.08 -3.08
CA SER A 479 21.45 -38.94 -3.07
C SER A 479 21.17 -40.15 -3.96
N PRO A 480 22.13 -40.59 -4.78
CA PRO A 480 21.93 -41.73 -5.66
C PRO A 480 21.72 -43.01 -4.84
N ILE A 481 20.55 -43.62 -4.96
CA ILE A 481 20.29 -44.97 -4.45
C ILE A 481 21.07 -45.94 -5.33
N SER A 482 21.94 -46.72 -4.70
CA SER A 482 22.69 -47.79 -5.28
C SER A 482 21.78 -48.81 -5.99
N ARG A 483 22.26 -49.27 -7.17
CA ARG A 483 21.66 -50.30 -8.01
C ARG A 483 21.31 -51.56 -7.21
N ALA A 484 20.08 -51.99 -7.32
CA ALA A 484 19.68 -53.37 -7.18
C ALA A 484 18.90 -53.78 -8.43
N THR A 485 19.28 -54.88 -8.96
CA THR A 485 18.99 -55.63 -10.17
C THR A 485 17.53 -55.72 -10.62
N GLU A 486 17.41 -55.81 -11.95
CA GLU A 486 16.26 -56.06 -12.79
C GLU A 486 15.37 -57.25 -12.35
N GLN A 487 14.06 -57.09 -12.46
CA GLN A 487 13.19 -57.85 -13.35
C GLN A 487 11.72 -57.45 -13.26
N ASP A 488 11.22 -57.11 -14.41
CA ASP A 488 9.88 -57.39 -14.98
C ASP A 488 8.73 -56.37 -14.80
N SER A 489 8.22 -56.06 -16.01
CA SER A 489 6.87 -55.67 -16.46
C SER A 489 6.37 -54.22 -16.22
N GLY A 490 6.46 -53.43 -17.27
CA GLY A 490 5.36 -52.73 -17.93
C GLY A 490 4.52 -51.74 -17.15
N ASP A 491 4.96 -50.47 -17.09
CA ASP A 491 4.08 -49.35 -17.35
C ASP A 491 4.90 -48.07 -17.64
N LEU A 492 4.80 -47.58 -18.88
CA LEU A 492 5.43 -46.34 -19.34
C LEU A 492 4.68 -45.13 -18.76
N ARG A 493 5.00 -44.75 -17.53
CA ARG A 493 4.77 -43.36 -17.10
C ARG A 493 6.00 -42.54 -17.42
N ALA A 494 5.91 -41.80 -18.55
CA ALA A 494 6.90 -40.82 -18.94
C ALA A 494 7.19 -39.85 -17.79
N ALA A 495 8.46 -39.65 -17.48
CA ALA A 495 8.95 -38.65 -16.58
C ALA A 495 8.42 -37.28 -17.05
N ILE A 496 7.67 -36.56 -16.20
CA ILE A 496 7.20 -35.22 -16.47
C ILE A 496 8.45 -34.32 -16.47
N PRO A 497 8.79 -33.63 -17.58
CA PRO A 497 9.87 -32.65 -17.62
C PRO A 497 9.55 -31.51 -16.65
N GLN A 498 10.58 -30.91 -16.04
CA GLN A 498 10.40 -29.65 -15.27
C GLN A 498 9.61 -28.69 -16.14
N SER A 499 8.49 -28.15 -15.61
CA SER A 499 7.62 -27.22 -16.32
C SER A 499 8.41 -26.02 -16.83
N THR A 500 8.48 -25.84 -18.14
CA THR A 500 9.07 -24.67 -18.80
C THR A 500 8.12 -23.49 -18.78
N LEU A 501 6.91 -23.66 -18.23
CA LEU A 501 5.86 -22.64 -18.18
C LEU A 501 6.29 -21.42 -17.35
N LEU A 502 6.32 -20.27 -17.98
CA LEU A 502 6.34 -18.96 -17.35
C LEU A 502 4.93 -18.40 -17.43
N PHE A 503 4.34 -18.10 -16.26
CA PHE A 503 2.99 -17.57 -16.13
C PHE A 503 2.99 -16.28 -15.31
N ARG A 504 2.33 -15.21 -15.80
CA ARG A 504 2.15 -13.93 -15.11
C ARG A 504 0.73 -13.44 -15.28
N GLN A 505 0.23 -12.74 -14.27
CA GLN A 505 -1.07 -12.09 -14.27
C GLN A 505 -0.86 -10.58 -14.07
N PHE A 506 -1.48 -9.77 -14.92
CA PHE A 506 -1.43 -8.30 -14.85
C PHE A 506 -2.83 -7.76 -14.68
N PHE A 507 -3.00 -6.77 -13.83
CA PHE A 507 -4.29 -6.17 -13.54
C PHE A 507 -4.41 -4.77 -14.16
N ASP A 508 -5.54 -4.50 -14.80
CA ASP A 508 -5.96 -3.16 -15.19
C ASP A 508 -6.99 -2.63 -14.19
N PRO A 509 -6.67 -1.54 -13.44
CA PRO A 509 -7.57 -1.04 -12.41
C PRO A 509 -8.79 -0.27 -12.95
N GLU A 510 -8.78 0.19 -14.22
CA GLU A 510 -9.87 0.94 -14.82
C GLU A 510 -11.04 0.02 -15.22
N SER A 511 -10.75 -1.07 -15.91
CA SER A 511 -11.73 -2.08 -16.32
C SER A 511 -11.89 -3.22 -15.31
N SER A 512 -10.96 -3.36 -14.36
CA SER A 512 -10.84 -4.51 -13.45
C SER A 512 -10.52 -5.82 -14.17
N THR A 513 -9.83 -5.74 -15.31
CA THR A 513 -9.46 -6.87 -16.17
C THR A 513 -8.11 -7.43 -15.78
N TYR A 514 -7.97 -8.75 -15.90
CA TYR A 514 -6.69 -9.45 -15.84
C TYR A 514 -6.20 -9.83 -17.24
N THR A 515 -5.03 -9.34 -17.63
CA THR A 515 -4.25 -9.84 -18.76
C THR A 515 -3.30 -10.94 -18.29
N TYR A 516 -3.16 -12.01 -19.06
CA TYR A 516 -2.29 -13.14 -18.72
C TYR A 516 -1.14 -13.29 -19.71
N LEU A 517 0.10 -13.38 -19.20
CA LEU A 517 1.28 -13.74 -19.97
C LEU A 517 1.61 -15.22 -19.74
N ILE A 518 1.63 -15.97 -20.83
CA ILE A 518 1.97 -17.39 -20.88
C ILE A 518 3.18 -17.53 -21.80
N ALA A 519 4.28 -18.13 -21.34
CA ALA A 519 5.45 -18.30 -22.18
C ALA A 519 6.21 -19.59 -21.86
N ASP A 520 6.95 -20.07 -22.85
CA ASP A 520 7.96 -21.11 -22.65
C ASP A 520 9.31 -20.46 -22.30
N SER A 521 9.81 -20.75 -21.12
CA SER A 521 11.08 -20.17 -20.63
C SER A 521 12.32 -20.59 -21.43
N GLN A 522 12.24 -21.68 -22.22
CA GLN A 522 13.32 -22.18 -23.06
C GLN A 522 13.30 -21.56 -24.47
N THR A 523 12.15 -21.67 -25.18
CA THR A 523 12.02 -21.11 -26.53
C THR A 523 11.86 -19.60 -26.54
N LYS A 524 11.45 -19.01 -25.41
CA LYS A 524 11.13 -17.60 -25.27
C LYS A 524 9.89 -17.15 -26.05
N ASP A 525 9.13 -18.08 -26.59
CA ASP A 525 7.86 -17.78 -27.24
C ASP A 525 6.78 -17.48 -26.19
N ALA A 526 5.96 -16.47 -26.44
CA ALA A 526 4.98 -15.95 -25.50
C ALA A 526 3.60 -15.73 -26.13
N VAL A 527 2.60 -15.78 -25.27
CA VAL A 527 1.20 -15.44 -25.56
C VAL A 527 0.70 -14.46 -24.50
N LEU A 528 -0.07 -13.47 -24.93
CA LEU A 528 -0.88 -12.63 -24.05
C LEU A 528 -2.36 -12.98 -24.21
N VAL A 529 -3.12 -13.01 -23.13
CA VAL A 529 -4.56 -13.30 -23.12
C VAL A 529 -5.31 -12.15 -22.48
N ASP A 530 -6.41 -11.70 -23.12
CA ASP A 530 -7.30 -10.59 -22.71
C ASP A 530 -6.52 -9.30 -22.44
N THR A 531 -5.94 -8.75 -23.49
CA THR A 531 -5.07 -7.56 -23.42
C THR A 531 -5.88 -6.25 -23.37
N VAL A 532 -5.39 -5.23 -22.68
CA VAL A 532 -6.03 -3.92 -22.55
C VAL A 532 -5.23 -2.87 -23.32
N LEU A 533 -5.87 -2.07 -24.17
CA LEU A 533 -5.23 -1.10 -25.06
C LEU A 533 -4.34 -0.10 -24.31
N GLU A 534 -4.83 0.42 -23.19
CA GLU A 534 -4.12 1.38 -22.35
C GLU A 534 -2.90 0.76 -21.62
N GLN A 535 -2.80 -0.57 -21.58
CA GLN A 535 -1.73 -1.31 -20.90
C GLN A 535 -0.68 -1.91 -21.85
N VAL A 536 -0.79 -1.70 -23.15
CA VAL A 536 0.12 -2.26 -24.17
C VAL A 536 1.58 -1.91 -23.91
N ASP A 537 1.87 -0.68 -23.51
CA ASP A 537 3.26 -0.25 -23.23
C ASP A 537 3.87 -1.00 -22.02
N ARG A 538 3.05 -1.30 -20.99
CA ARG A 538 3.44 -2.18 -19.87
C ARG A 538 3.75 -3.59 -20.35
N ASP A 539 2.87 -4.15 -21.18
CA ASP A 539 2.97 -5.53 -21.64
C ASP A 539 4.22 -5.74 -22.52
N LEU A 540 4.51 -4.77 -23.38
CA LEU A 540 5.73 -4.74 -24.19
C LEU A 540 7.00 -4.63 -23.35
N GLN A 541 6.99 -3.76 -22.34
CA GLN A 541 8.13 -3.63 -21.43
C GLN A 541 8.40 -4.95 -20.68
N VAL A 542 7.37 -5.65 -20.24
CA VAL A 542 7.53 -6.95 -19.57
C VAL A 542 8.08 -8.02 -20.52
N LEU A 543 7.63 -8.04 -21.77
CA LEU A 543 8.15 -8.95 -22.79
C LEU A 543 9.65 -8.69 -23.04
N ASP A 544 10.06 -7.43 -23.16
CA ASP A 544 11.45 -7.02 -23.31
C ASP A 544 12.31 -7.38 -22.09
N ASP A 545 11.85 -7.04 -20.89
CA ASP A 545 12.55 -7.34 -19.61
C ASP A 545 12.81 -8.84 -19.41
N LEU A 546 11.92 -9.69 -19.95
CA LEU A 546 12.03 -11.15 -19.85
C LEU A 546 12.68 -11.79 -21.08
N GLY A 547 12.99 -10.99 -22.11
CA GLY A 547 13.55 -11.44 -23.40
C GLY A 547 12.60 -12.42 -24.12
N LEU A 548 11.29 -12.10 -24.14
CA LEU A 548 10.25 -12.96 -24.72
C LEU A 548 9.83 -12.42 -26.10
N SER A 549 9.48 -13.36 -27.01
CA SER A 549 8.92 -13.07 -28.32
C SER A 549 7.42 -13.33 -28.30
N LEU A 550 6.62 -12.29 -28.40
CA LEU A 550 5.16 -12.41 -28.48
C LEU A 550 4.77 -13.07 -29.81
N ARG A 551 4.13 -14.24 -29.73
CA ARG A 551 3.66 -14.99 -30.91
C ARG A 551 2.17 -14.77 -31.15
N TYR A 552 1.38 -14.75 -30.08
CA TYR A 552 -0.07 -14.69 -30.15
C TYR A 552 -0.65 -13.75 -29.10
N CYS A 553 -1.74 -13.07 -29.46
CA CYS A 553 -2.70 -12.49 -28.56
C CYS A 553 -3.99 -13.31 -28.64
N LEU A 554 -4.48 -13.82 -27.53
CA LEU A 554 -5.73 -14.57 -27.41
C LEU A 554 -6.79 -13.71 -26.75
N GLU A 555 -8.03 -13.78 -27.20
CA GLU A 555 -9.20 -13.21 -26.52
C GLU A 555 -10.11 -14.35 -26.03
N THR A 556 -10.60 -14.26 -24.79
CA THR A 556 -11.61 -15.21 -24.30
C THR A 556 -12.98 -14.95 -24.89
N HIS A 557 -13.30 -13.68 -25.18
CA HIS A 557 -14.56 -13.24 -25.80
C HIS A 557 -14.42 -11.81 -26.33
N ILE A 558 -15.46 -11.26 -26.94
CA ILE A 558 -15.51 -9.82 -27.30
C ILE A 558 -15.85 -9.02 -26.04
N HIS A 559 -14.89 -8.30 -25.50
CA HIS A 559 -15.02 -7.50 -24.28
C HIS A 559 -15.90 -6.26 -24.48
N ALA A 560 -16.71 -5.91 -23.47
CA ALA A 560 -17.57 -4.74 -23.46
C ALA A 560 -17.12 -3.62 -22.50
N ASP A 561 -16.14 -3.87 -21.66
CA ASP A 561 -15.67 -3.00 -20.59
C ASP A 561 -14.37 -2.26 -20.91
N HIS A 562 -13.56 -2.79 -21.85
CA HIS A 562 -12.33 -2.18 -22.33
C HIS A 562 -12.09 -2.48 -23.82
N ILE A 563 -11.23 -1.68 -24.46
CA ILE A 563 -10.74 -1.98 -25.80
C ILE A 563 -9.51 -2.87 -25.69
N THR A 564 -9.47 -3.95 -26.47
CA THR A 564 -8.31 -4.86 -26.48
C THR A 564 -7.07 -4.19 -27.06
N GLY A 565 -5.90 -4.52 -26.47
CA GLY A 565 -4.59 -4.13 -26.96
C GLY A 565 -4.06 -4.95 -28.15
N ALA A 566 -4.76 -6.02 -28.54
CA ALA A 566 -4.28 -7.01 -29.49
C ALA A 566 -3.84 -6.44 -30.84
N GLY A 567 -4.63 -5.52 -31.44
CA GLY A 567 -4.28 -4.86 -32.69
C GLY A 567 -3.00 -4.02 -32.58
N LYS A 568 -2.85 -3.23 -31.52
CA LYS A 568 -1.63 -2.43 -31.27
C LYS A 568 -0.41 -3.32 -31.02
N LEU A 569 -0.56 -4.42 -30.28
CA LEU A 569 0.49 -5.41 -30.07
C LEU A 569 0.90 -6.07 -31.36
N ARG A 570 -0.07 -6.46 -32.21
CA ARG A 570 0.19 -6.99 -33.56
C ARG A 570 1.01 -6.04 -34.43
N GLN A 571 0.64 -4.77 -34.45
CA GLN A 571 1.38 -3.75 -35.20
C GLN A 571 2.83 -3.58 -34.73
N GLN A 572 3.10 -3.71 -33.43
CA GLN A 572 4.42 -3.47 -32.87
C GLN A 572 5.32 -4.72 -32.83
N THR A 573 4.75 -5.91 -32.68
CA THR A 573 5.51 -7.14 -32.49
C THR A 573 5.41 -8.13 -33.67
N GLY A 574 4.41 -7.96 -34.53
CA GLY A 574 4.08 -8.93 -35.60
C GLY A 574 3.39 -10.19 -35.06
N CYS A 575 2.88 -10.21 -33.80
CA CYS A 575 2.13 -11.33 -33.28
C CYS A 575 0.82 -11.55 -34.05
N GLN A 576 0.24 -12.73 -33.94
CA GLN A 576 -1.06 -13.05 -34.52
C GLN A 576 -2.15 -12.94 -33.45
N VAL A 577 -3.31 -12.40 -33.86
CA VAL A 577 -4.50 -12.27 -32.99
C VAL A 577 -5.44 -13.44 -33.23
N ILE A 578 -5.79 -14.14 -32.16
CA ILE A 578 -6.65 -15.32 -32.17
C ILE A 578 -7.87 -15.05 -31.30
N VAL A 579 -9.04 -15.32 -31.84
CA VAL A 579 -10.35 -15.09 -31.20
C VAL A 579 -11.16 -16.39 -31.16
N PRO A 580 -12.24 -16.48 -30.36
CA PRO A 580 -13.18 -17.60 -30.45
C PRO A 580 -13.77 -17.74 -31.86
N GLN A 581 -13.94 -18.99 -32.32
CA GLN A 581 -14.39 -19.32 -33.66
C GLN A 581 -15.73 -18.67 -34.05
N ASN A 582 -16.65 -18.50 -33.12
CA ASN A 582 -17.96 -17.92 -33.34
C ASN A 582 -18.01 -16.41 -33.03
N ALA A 583 -16.87 -15.78 -32.70
CA ALA A 583 -16.83 -14.35 -32.44
C ALA A 583 -17.00 -13.53 -33.72
N THR A 584 -17.69 -12.38 -33.61
CA THR A 584 -17.90 -11.45 -34.74
C THR A 584 -16.67 -10.59 -35.02
N ALA A 585 -15.47 -11.15 -34.88
CA ALA A 585 -14.20 -10.43 -35.11
C ALA A 585 -13.84 -10.37 -36.60
N LYS A 586 -13.63 -9.14 -37.15
CA LYS A 586 -13.42 -8.89 -38.58
C LYS A 586 -11.95 -8.81 -38.98
N SER A 587 -11.04 -8.62 -38.03
CA SER A 587 -9.60 -8.44 -38.30
C SER A 587 -8.71 -9.44 -37.55
N ALA A 588 -9.26 -10.51 -36.99
CA ALA A 588 -8.49 -11.59 -36.40
C ALA A 588 -7.69 -12.37 -37.44
N ASP A 589 -6.48 -12.81 -37.08
CA ASP A 589 -5.64 -13.63 -37.94
C ASP A 589 -6.09 -15.10 -37.96
N HIS A 590 -6.54 -15.59 -36.79
CA HIS A 590 -7.04 -16.97 -36.60
C HIS A 590 -8.21 -17.01 -35.65
N SER A 591 -8.91 -18.12 -35.63
CA SER A 591 -9.91 -18.47 -34.61
C SER A 591 -9.65 -19.83 -34.02
N LEU A 592 -10.03 -20.02 -32.74
CA LEU A 592 -9.98 -21.32 -32.05
C LEU A 592 -11.40 -21.80 -31.76
N GLY A 593 -11.62 -23.10 -32.02
CA GLY A 593 -12.84 -23.82 -31.64
C GLY A 593 -12.69 -24.64 -30.36
N ASP A 594 -13.78 -25.30 -29.96
CA ASP A 594 -13.78 -26.17 -28.79
C ASP A 594 -12.77 -27.31 -28.90
N ARG A 595 -11.99 -27.57 -27.84
CA ARG A 595 -10.95 -28.59 -27.72
C ARG A 595 -9.77 -28.42 -28.69
N GLU A 596 -9.72 -27.35 -29.46
CA GLU A 596 -8.51 -27.06 -30.21
C GLU A 596 -7.36 -26.66 -29.30
N THR A 597 -6.13 -26.95 -29.75
CA THR A 597 -4.94 -26.78 -28.94
C THR A 597 -3.92 -25.92 -29.67
N LEU A 598 -3.47 -24.84 -29.00
CA LEU A 598 -2.33 -24.04 -29.39
C LEU A 598 -1.08 -24.52 -28.66
N ILE A 599 0.03 -24.72 -29.39
CA ILE A 599 1.33 -25.09 -28.81
C ILE A 599 2.30 -23.94 -28.92
N VAL A 600 2.91 -23.54 -27.81
CA VAL A 600 3.87 -22.45 -27.70
C VAL A 600 5.14 -22.97 -27.01
N GLY A 601 6.15 -23.33 -27.80
CA GLY A 601 7.28 -24.12 -27.28
C GLY A 601 6.82 -25.47 -26.74
N ALA A 602 7.05 -25.72 -25.45
CA ALA A 602 6.56 -26.89 -24.75
C ALA A 602 5.24 -26.65 -23.98
N VAL A 603 4.68 -25.45 -24.05
CA VAL A 603 3.42 -25.08 -23.37
C VAL A 603 2.23 -25.42 -24.25
N ARG A 604 1.27 -26.17 -23.68
CA ARG A 604 0.02 -26.54 -24.34
C ARG A 604 -1.13 -25.67 -23.79
N ILE A 605 -1.88 -25.04 -24.67
CA ILE A 605 -3.06 -24.22 -24.36
C ILE A 605 -4.26 -24.86 -25.09
N GLU A 606 -5.18 -25.44 -24.35
CA GLU A 606 -6.42 -26.05 -24.89
C GLU A 606 -7.58 -25.06 -24.73
N ALA A 607 -8.28 -24.78 -25.84
CA ALA A 607 -9.51 -24.00 -25.81
C ALA A 607 -10.69 -24.86 -25.38
N ILE A 608 -11.53 -24.34 -24.49
CA ILE A 608 -12.77 -25.00 -24.03
C ILE A 608 -13.93 -24.04 -24.29
N ALA A 609 -14.88 -24.41 -25.12
CA ALA A 609 -16.06 -23.58 -25.37
C ALA A 609 -16.87 -23.41 -24.11
N THR A 610 -17.09 -22.19 -23.69
CA THR A 610 -17.80 -21.82 -22.45
C THR A 610 -18.88 -20.76 -22.68
N PRO A 611 -19.85 -21.02 -23.59
CA PRO A 611 -20.91 -20.08 -23.88
C PRO A 611 -21.80 -19.82 -22.68
N GLY A 612 -22.49 -18.64 -22.69
CA GLY A 612 -23.47 -18.25 -21.66
C GLY A 612 -23.28 -16.86 -21.11
N HIS A 613 -22.03 -16.38 -20.93
CA HIS A 613 -21.77 -14.93 -20.75
C HIS A 613 -21.90 -14.19 -22.11
N THR A 614 -21.23 -14.71 -23.11
CA THR A 614 -21.48 -14.45 -24.53
C THR A 614 -21.69 -15.79 -25.24
N ASP A 615 -22.16 -15.78 -26.49
CA ASP A 615 -22.35 -17.00 -27.29
C ASP A 615 -21.05 -17.57 -27.84
N SER A 616 -19.99 -16.77 -27.93
CA SER A 616 -18.70 -17.10 -28.53
C SER A 616 -17.55 -17.20 -27.52
N HIS A 617 -17.84 -17.46 -26.25
CA HIS A 617 -16.87 -17.44 -25.16
C HIS A 617 -16.00 -18.71 -25.11
N LEU A 618 -14.66 -18.55 -24.89
CA LEU A 618 -13.71 -19.62 -24.63
C LEU A 618 -13.03 -19.47 -23.26
N ALA A 619 -12.79 -20.58 -22.57
CA ALA A 619 -11.80 -20.71 -21.53
C ALA A 619 -10.53 -21.38 -22.07
N TYR A 620 -9.36 -21.09 -21.48
CA TYR A 620 -8.09 -21.68 -21.91
C TYR A 620 -7.46 -22.49 -20.78
N LEU A 621 -7.25 -23.80 -21.02
CA LEU A 621 -6.58 -24.70 -20.07
C LEU A 621 -5.11 -24.86 -20.44
N VAL A 622 -4.22 -24.30 -19.62
CA VAL A 622 -2.76 -24.31 -19.84
C VAL A 622 -2.13 -25.46 -19.07
N ASN A 623 -1.44 -26.32 -19.78
CA ASN A 623 -0.73 -27.51 -19.25
C ASN A 623 -1.57 -28.34 -18.26
N ASN A 624 -2.88 -28.42 -18.45
CA ASN A 624 -3.85 -29.11 -17.59
C ASN A 624 -3.88 -28.67 -16.12
N THR A 625 -3.34 -27.49 -15.80
CA THR A 625 -3.19 -27.00 -14.42
C THR A 625 -3.71 -25.59 -14.18
N HIS A 626 -3.65 -24.71 -15.19
CA HIS A 626 -4.09 -23.32 -15.09
C HIS A 626 -5.26 -23.11 -16.04
N LEU A 627 -6.43 -22.77 -15.52
CA LEU A 627 -7.63 -22.51 -16.31
C LEU A 627 -7.93 -21.02 -16.31
N LEU A 628 -7.78 -20.38 -17.46
CA LEU A 628 -8.21 -19.01 -17.71
C LEU A 628 -9.68 -19.08 -18.09
N THR A 629 -10.56 -18.59 -17.24
CA THR A 629 -12.01 -18.81 -17.35
C THR A 629 -12.76 -17.70 -18.06
N GLY A 630 -12.05 -16.64 -18.49
CA GLY A 630 -12.74 -15.45 -18.99
C GLY A 630 -13.80 -14.97 -17.99
N ASP A 631 -14.97 -14.64 -18.49
CA ASP A 631 -16.12 -14.25 -17.69
C ASP A 631 -17.14 -15.38 -17.47
N ALA A 632 -16.89 -16.60 -17.96
CA ALA A 632 -17.76 -17.74 -17.65
C ALA A 632 -17.77 -18.06 -16.15
N LEU A 633 -16.61 -18.03 -15.49
CA LEU A 633 -16.48 -18.29 -14.05
C LEU A 633 -15.53 -17.30 -13.42
N LEU A 634 -16.05 -16.46 -12.51
CA LEU A 634 -15.26 -15.54 -11.69
C LEU A 634 -15.04 -16.13 -10.29
N ILE A 635 -14.04 -15.65 -9.56
CA ILE A 635 -13.81 -16.10 -8.19
C ILE A 635 -14.99 -15.67 -7.29
N ARG A 636 -15.77 -16.64 -6.84
CA ARG A 636 -17.02 -16.43 -6.08
C ARG A 636 -18.07 -15.64 -6.86
N GLY A 637 -18.11 -15.82 -8.20
CA GLY A 637 -19.04 -15.16 -9.09
C GLY A 637 -19.05 -15.78 -10.48
N CYS A 638 -19.72 -15.12 -11.41
CA CYS A 638 -19.68 -15.38 -12.84
C CYS A 638 -20.00 -14.08 -13.59
N GLY A 639 -19.70 -14.02 -14.88
CA GLY A 639 -20.12 -12.93 -15.76
C GLY A 639 -21.64 -12.82 -15.82
N ARG A 640 -22.12 -11.65 -16.22
CA ARG A 640 -23.55 -11.40 -16.47
C ARG A 640 -24.00 -12.09 -17.76
N THR A 641 -25.32 -12.25 -17.92
CA THR A 641 -25.90 -13.02 -19.03
C THR A 641 -27.05 -12.28 -19.72
N ASP A 642 -27.16 -10.97 -19.51
CA ASP A 642 -28.28 -10.13 -19.92
C ASP A 642 -27.97 -9.24 -21.14
N PHE A 643 -26.83 -9.45 -21.81
CA PHE A 643 -26.46 -8.82 -23.08
C PHE A 643 -25.49 -9.67 -23.91
N GLN A 644 -25.12 -9.24 -25.13
CA GLN A 644 -24.22 -9.92 -26.06
C GLN A 644 -24.57 -11.41 -26.28
N SER A 645 -25.83 -11.73 -26.53
CA SER A 645 -26.33 -13.10 -26.70
C SER A 645 -26.09 -14.01 -25.48
N GLY A 646 -25.98 -13.44 -24.26
CA GLY A 646 -25.82 -14.21 -23.05
C GLY A 646 -27.08 -15.00 -22.68
N ASP A 647 -26.88 -16.19 -22.07
CA ASP A 647 -27.95 -17.06 -21.56
C ASP A 647 -27.55 -17.70 -20.23
N ALA A 648 -28.36 -17.44 -19.19
CA ALA A 648 -28.04 -17.92 -17.84
C ALA A 648 -28.10 -19.43 -17.72
N GLY A 649 -29.04 -20.09 -18.41
CA GLY A 649 -29.13 -21.56 -18.39
C GLY A 649 -27.95 -22.22 -19.05
N THR A 650 -27.52 -21.71 -20.20
CA THR A 650 -26.32 -22.16 -20.90
C THR A 650 -25.07 -21.95 -20.06
N LEU A 651 -24.93 -20.80 -19.38
CA LEU A 651 -23.77 -20.54 -18.51
C LEU A 651 -23.72 -21.54 -17.33
N TYR A 652 -24.86 -21.83 -16.72
CA TYR A 652 -24.92 -22.85 -15.66
C TYR A 652 -24.48 -24.22 -16.16
N ASP A 653 -25.02 -24.64 -17.30
CA ASP A 653 -24.69 -25.94 -17.89
C ASP A 653 -23.19 -26.00 -18.27
N THR A 654 -22.66 -24.97 -18.88
CA THR A 654 -21.25 -24.84 -19.22
C THR A 654 -20.33 -24.99 -18.00
N VAL A 655 -20.59 -24.19 -16.94
CA VAL A 655 -19.73 -24.21 -15.76
C VAL A 655 -19.82 -25.55 -15.04
N THR A 656 -21.03 -26.07 -14.84
CA THR A 656 -21.22 -27.30 -14.05
C THR A 656 -20.84 -28.58 -14.80
N GLN A 657 -21.07 -28.65 -16.12
CA GLN A 657 -20.87 -29.86 -16.92
C GLN A 657 -19.54 -29.89 -17.66
N GLN A 658 -18.83 -28.75 -17.77
CA GLN A 658 -17.50 -28.71 -18.39
C GLN A 658 -16.42 -28.27 -17.41
N LEU A 659 -16.51 -27.06 -16.82
CA LEU A 659 -15.42 -26.55 -15.98
C LEU A 659 -15.33 -27.30 -14.64
N PHE A 660 -16.46 -27.59 -14.00
CA PHE A 660 -16.49 -28.33 -12.74
C PHE A 660 -16.20 -29.84 -12.87
N THR A 661 -16.02 -30.36 -14.09
CA THR A 661 -15.52 -31.73 -14.30
C THR A 661 -14.00 -31.81 -14.24
N LEU A 662 -13.30 -30.70 -14.33
CA LEU A 662 -11.85 -30.65 -14.17
C LEU A 662 -11.43 -31.01 -12.73
N PRO A 663 -10.18 -31.47 -12.53
CA PRO A 663 -9.65 -31.78 -11.20
C PRO A 663 -9.80 -30.63 -10.22
N ASP A 664 -10.12 -30.92 -8.96
CA ASP A 664 -10.38 -29.92 -7.93
C ASP A 664 -9.18 -28.99 -7.66
N GLU A 665 -7.96 -29.45 -7.91
CA GLU A 665 -6.70 -28.70 -7.80
C GLU A 665 -6.41 -27.78 -9.00
N THR A 666 -7.17 -27.84 -10.09
CA THR A 666 -7.00 -26.97 -11.26
C THR A 666 -7.20 -25.50 -10.82
N LEU A 667 -6.18 -24.68 -11.06
CA LEU A 667 -6.18 -23.27 -10.72
C LEU A 667 -7.10 -22.49 -11.65
N VAL A 668 -7.94 -21.62 -11.09
CA VAL A 668 -8.92 -20.79 -11.79
C VAL A 668 -8.44 -19.34 -11.83
N TYR A 669 -8.31 -18.79 -13.04
CA TYR A 669 -7.88 -17.43 -13.35
C TYR A 669 -8.95 -16.72 -14.19
N PRO A 670 -9.76 -15.83 -13.62
CA PRO A 670 -10.85 -15.14 -14.33
C PRO A 670 -10.38 -13.94 -15.13
N ALA A 671 -11.14 -13.50 -16.12
CA ALA A 671 -10.85 -12.22 -16.81
C ALA A 671 -11.06 -11.01 -15.92
N HIS A 672 -12.01 -11.06 -14.96
CA HIS A 672 -12.30 -9.96 -14.06
C HIS A 672 -12.28 -10.36 -12.59
N ASP A 673 -11.84 -9.43 -11.74
CA ASP A 673 -12.13 -9.50 -10.31
C ASP A 673 -12.29 -8.10 -9.73
N TYR A 674 -13.40 -7.92 -8.98
CA TYR A 674 -13.78 -6.66 -8.34
C TYR A 674 -13.50 -6.64 -6.83
N LYS A 675 -12.80 -7.67 -6.31
CA LYS A 675 -12.58 -7.90 -4.87
C LYS A 675 -11.13 -8.18 -4.50
N GLY A 676 -10.19 -8.04 -5.45
CA GLY A 676 -8.76 -8.24 -5.23
C GLY A 676 -8.33 -9.72 -5.15
N ARG A 677 -9.11 -10.64 -5.73
CA ARG A 677 -8.78 -12.07 -5.77
C ARG A 677 -8.08 -12.41 -7.06
N THR A 678 -6.94 -13.04 -6.97
CA THR A 678 -6.07 -13.30 -8.12
C THR A 678 -6.18 -14.72 -8.66
N VAL A 679 -6.52 -15.69 -7.82
CA VAL A 679 -6.62 -17.11 -8.19
C VAL A 679 -7.56 -17.84 -7.23
N SER A 680 -8.24 -18.88 -7.76
CA SER A 680 -9.03 -19.87 -7.00
C SER A 680 -8.70 -21.26 -7.51
N THR A 681 -9.47 -22.27 -7.12
CA THR A 681 -9.42 -23.61 -7.69
C THR A 681 -10.82 -24.09 -8.07
N ILE A 682 -10.89 -25.06 -8.98
CA ILE A 682 -12.16 -25.69 -9.34
C ILE A 682 -12.88 -26.23 -8.10
N GLY A 683 -12.18 -26.89 -7.19
CA GLY A 683 -12.75 -27.42 -5.96
C GLY A 683 -13.25 -26.33 -5.01
N GLU A 684 -12.61 -25.17 -4.97
CA GLU A 684 -13.11 -24.03 -4.19
C GLU A 684 -14.36 -23.43 -4.81
N GLU A 685 -14.41 -23.23 -6.13
CA GLU A 685 -15.57 -22.65 -6.79
C GLU A 685 -16.79 -23.60 -6.72
N LYS A 686 -16.60 -24.92 -6.81
CA LYS A 686 -17.68 -25.88 -6.55
C LYS A 686 -18.31 -25.71 -5.16
N ARG A 687 -17.49 -25.48 -4.12
CA ARG A 687 -17.96 -25.43 -2.72
C ARG A 687 -18.41 -24.05 -2.27
N LEU A 688 -17.78 -22.99 -2.76
CA LEU A 688 -17.87 -21.65 -2.16
C LEU A 688 -18.43 -20.59 -3.10
N ASN A 689 -18.61 -20.88 -4.41
CA ASN A 689 -19.17 -19.89 -5.32
C ASN A 689 -20.68 -19.68 -5.05
N PRO A 690 -21.12 -18.50 -4.61
CA PRO A 690 -22.50 -18.27 -4.20
C PRO A 690 -23.51 -18.37 -5.37
N ARG A 691 -23.04 -18.36 -6.62
CA ARG A 691 -23.86 -18.54 -7.81
C ARG A 691 -24.15 -20.01 -8.08
N PHE A 692 -23.18 -20.90 -7.87
CA PHE A 692 -23.23 -22.31 -8.25
C PHE A 692 -23.36 -23.27 -7.07
N ALA A 693 -22.69 -23.02 -5.93
CA ALA A 693 -22.66 -23.93 -4.80
C ALA A 693 -24.06 -24.23 -4.24
N ASN A 694 -24.43 -25.49 -4.23
CA ASN A 694 -25.75 -25.98 -3.77
C ASN A 694 -26.94 -25.30 -4.49
N ARG A 695 -26.80 -24.92 -5.74
CA ARG A 695 -27.85 -24.31 -6.55
C ARG A 695 -28.28 -25.24 -7.68
N THR A 696 -29.58 -25.27 -7.94
CA THR A 696 -30.11 -25.86 -9.16
C THR A 696 -30.04 -24.88 -10.31
N ARG A 697 -30.14 -25.36 -11.54
CA ARG A 697 -30.16 -24.55 -12.75
C ARG A 697 -31.22 -23.45 -12.69
N ASP A 698 -32.45 -23.76 -12.27
CA ASP A 698 -33.55 -22.78 -12.17
C ASP A 698 -33.26 -21.71 -11.10
N GLN A 699 -32.67 -22.10 -9.95
CA GLN A 699 -32.27 -21.15 -8.93
C GLN A 699 -31.15 -20.22 -9.44
N PHE A 700 -30.22 -20.72 -10.22
CA PHE A 700 -29.19 -19.91 -10.84
C PHE A 700 -29.80 -18.91 -11.84
N ILE A 701 -30.71 -19.35 -12.74
CA ILE A 701 -31.40 -18.47 -13.68
C ILE A 701 -32.15 -17.36 -12.94
N ALA A 702 -32.89 -17.72 -11.87
CA ALA A 702 -33.62 -16.76 -11.05
C ALA A 702 -32.66 -15.73 -10.38
N ILE A 703 -31.48 -16.13 -9.93
CA ILE A 703 -30.47 -15.20 -9.38
C ILE A 703 -29.97 -14.26 -10.48
N MET A 704 -29.64 -14.79 -11.65
CA MET A 704 -29.07 -14.01 -12.75
C MET A 704 -30.04 -12.97 -13.32
N SER A 705 -31.34 -13.28 -13.36
CA SER A 705 -32.37 -12.35 -13.82
C SER A 705 -32.63 -11.16 -12.89
N HIS A 706 -32.14 -11.18 -11.65
CA HIS A 706 -32.37 -10.13 -10.65
C HIS A 706 -31.08 -9.39 -10.26
N LEU A 707 -29.98 -9.49 -11.02
CA LEU A 707 -28.70 -8.86 -10.67
C LEU A 707 -28.72 -7.34 -10.67
N GLY A 708 -29.55 -6.70 -11.53
CA GLY A 708 -29.71 -5.24 -11.57
C GLY A 708 -28.42 -4.47 -11.81
N LEU A 709 -27.47 -5.02 -12.56
CA LEU A 709 -26.16 -4.41 -12.80
C LEU A 709 -26.25 -3.30 -13.87
N SER A 710 -25.58 -2.17 -13.64
CA SER A 710 -25.42 -1.15 -14.67
C SER A 710 -24.60 -1.69 -15.84
N TYR A 711 -24.84 -1.16 -17.06
CA TYR A 711 -24.05 -1.53 -18.24
C TYR A 711 -22.60 -1.03 -18.12
N PRO A 712 -21.61 -1.73 -18.71
CA PRO A 712 -20.24 -1.27 -18.80
C PRO A 712 -20.16 0.12 -19.42
N LYS A 713 -19.38 1.02 -18.83
CA LYS A 713 -19.31 2.43 -19.25
C LYS A 713 -18.80 2.62 -20.68
N LYS A 714 -17.88 1.77 -21.14
CA LYS A 714 -17.25 1.82 -22.46
C LYS A 714 -17.92 0.92 -23.50
N MET A 715 -19.08 0.28 -23.19
CA MET A 715 -19.70 -0.73 -24.04
C MET A 715 -19.93 -0.26 -25.50
N ASN A 716 -20.40 0.98 -25.67
CA ASN A 716 -20.67 1.53 -27.02
C ASN A 716 -19.40 1.81 -27.83
N GLU A 717 -18.25 1.88 -27.19
CA GLU A 717 -16.95 2.11 -27.82
C GLU A 717 -16.16 0.79 -27.95
N ALA A 718 -16.18 -0.01 -26.89
CA ALA A 718 -15.36 -1.22 -26.79
C ALA A 718 -15.86 -2.35 -27.70
N VAL A 719 -17.16 -2.63 -27.72
CA VAL A 719 -17.70 -3.74 -28.54
C VAL A 719 -17.41 -3.52 -30.04
N PRO A 720 -17.72 -2.35 -30.65
CA PRO A 720 -17.37 -2.11 -32.06
C PRO A 720 -15.86 -2.14 -32.33
N ALA A 721 -15.02 -1.62 -31.42
CA ALA A 721 -13.56 -1.64 -31.57
C ALA A 721 -13.01 -3.07 -31.49
N ASN A 722 -13.53 -3.88 -30.57
CA ASN A 722 -13.09 -5.25 -30.34
C ASN A 722 -13.54 -6.23 -31.45
N GLU A 723 -14.62 -5.92 -32.18
CA GLU A 723 -14.95 -6.60 -33.45
C GLU A 723 -13.86 -6.41 -34.52
N TYR A 724 -12.99 -5.40 -34.37
CA TYR A 724 -11.81 -5.18 -35.20
C TYR A 724 -10.50 -5.43 -34.44
N CYS A 725 -10.56 -6.23 -33.35
CA CYS A 725 -9.39 -6.57 -32.50
C CYS A 725 -8.65 -5.33 -31.95
N GLY A 726 -9.33 -4.22 -31.73
CA GLY A 726 -8.74 -2.96 -31.28
C GLY A 726 -7.99 -2.17 -32.36
N ASP A 727 -8.09 -2.57 -33.63
CA ASP A 727 -7.58 -1.76 -34.77
C ASP A 727 -8.44 -0.53 -34.98
N PHE A 728 -7.84 0.54 -35.55
CA PHE A 728 -8.56 1.77 -35.87
C PHE A 728 -9.72 1.50 -36.84
N MET A 729 -10.91 1.99 -36.50
CA MET A 729 -12.05 1.99 -37.42
C MET A 729 -11.75 2.83 -38.65
N PRO A 730 -12.16 2.41 -39.88
CA PRO A 730 -12.12 3.29 -41.04
C PRO A 730 -12.99 4.53 -40.80
N GLU A 731 -12.47 5.71 -41.10
CA GLU A 731 -13.23 6.97 -41.02
C GLU A 731 -14.54 6.87 -41.84
N GLY A 732 -15.67 6.85 -41.16
CA GLY A 732 -16.98 6.85 -41.82
C GLY A 732 -18.20 6.38 -41.01
N SER A 733 -18.10 5.96 -39.77
CA SER A 733 -19.23 5.37 -39.02
C SER A 733 -19.62 6.08 -37.71
N LEU A 734 -19.36 7.36 -37.54
CA LEU A 734 -19.91 8.15 -36.43
C LEU A 734 -21.12 8.95 -36.94
N SER A 735 -22.34 8.41 -36.69
CA SER A 735 -23.60 9.14 -36.85
C SER A 735 -23.80 10.10 -35.67
N ASN A 736 -23.85 11.38 -35.99
CA ASN A 736 -24.43 12.53 -35.29
C ASN A 736 -25.02 12.30 -33.88
N GLY A 737 -24.30 12.67 -32.83
CA GLY A 737 -24.82 12.88 -31.47
C GLY A 737 -24.80 14.37 -31.15
N THR A 738 -25.96 14.95 -30.97
CA THR A 738 -26.28 16.35 -30.70
C THR A 738 -25.64 16.82 -29.38
N THR A 739 -24.84 17.86 -29.43
CA THR A 739 -24.28 18.58 -28.28
C THR A 739 -25.39 19.48 -27.68
N LEU A 740 -25.82 19.23 -26.47
CA LEU A 740 -26.60 20.15 -25.64
C LEU A 740 -25.64 21.03 -24.85
N ALA A 741 -25.53 22.29 -25.23
CA ALA A 741 -24.87 23.33 -24.44
C ALA A 741 -25.80 23.74 -23.27
N ILE A 742 -25.29 23.66 -22.06
CA ILE A 742 -25.95 24.23 -20.87
C ILE A 742 -25.24 25.55 -20.56
N ASP A 743 -25.99 26.62 -20.74
CA ASP A 743 -25.60 27.99 -20.43
C ASP A 743 -25.72 28.20 -18.91
N VAL A 744 -24.64 28.55 -18.23
CA VAL A 744 -24.62 28.86 -16.79
C VAL A 744 -24.30 30.33 -16.59
N ASP A 745 -25.29 31.03 -16.07
CA ASP A 745 -25.29 32.45 -15.74
C ASP A 745 -24.20 32.84 -14.74
N ARG A 746 -23.29 33.71 -15.14
CA ARG A 746 -22.04 34.09 -14.44
C ARG A 746 -22.19 35.14 -13.35
N GLU A 747 -23.36 35.71 -13.14
CA GLU A 747 -23.49 36.90 -12.25
C GLU A 747 -23.88 36.65 -10.80
N LYS A 748 -24.10 35.39 -10.35
CA LYS A 748 -24.54 35.10 -8.97
C LYS A 748 -23.49 34.54 -8.01
N VAL A 749 -22.24 34.38 -8.43
CA VAL A 749 -21.18 33.73 -7.61
C VAL A 749 -20.21 34.74 -6.95
N GLU A 750 -20.18 36.00 -7.38
CA GLU A 750 -19.15 36.95 -6.91
C GLU A 750 -19.43 37.65 -5.57
N GLN A 751 -20.56 37.47 -4.95
CA GLN A 751 -20.93 38.27 -3.73
C GLN A 751 -20.70 37.53 -2.38
N THR A 752 -20.15 36.30 -2.33
CA THR A 752 -20.01 35.59 -1.03
C THR A 752 -18.57 35.22 -0.63
N LEU A 753 -17.57 35.74 -1.32
CA LEU A 753 -16.16 35.33 -1.10
C LEU A 753 -15.19 36.42 -0.60
N SER A 754 -15.67 37.55 -0.10
CA SER A 754 -14.78 38.71 0.19
C SER A 754 -14.46 38.98 1.65
N THR A 755 -14.50 38.05 2.60
CA THR A 755 -14.20 38.44 4.01
C THR A 755 -13.27 37.49 4.80
N ASN A 756 -12.67 36.46 4.24
CA ASN A 756 -11.79 35.59 5.06
C ASN A 756 -10.45 35.18 4.43
N THR A 757 -10.02 35.81 3.34
CA THR A 757 -8.80 35.38 2.61
C THR A 757 -7.54 36.18 2.99
N GLU A 758 -7.67 37.34 3.57
CA GLU A 758 -6.54 38.26 3.74
C GLU A 758 -5.55 37.91 4.88
N ILE A 759 -5.94 37.14 5.88
CA ILE A 759 -5.06 36.83 7.02
C ILE A 759 -4.03 35.74 6.72
N TYR A 760 -4.29 34.87 5.75
CA TYR A 760 -3.40 33.72 5.42
C TYR A 760 -2.44 33.99 4.26
N GLU A 761 -2.72 34.92 3.38
CA GLU A 761 -1.84 35.26 2.25
C GLU A 761 -0.55 35.96 2.67
N ASP A 762 -0.59 36.78 3.71
CA ASP A 762 0.57 37.49 4.27
C ASP A 762 1.61 36.56 4.93
N TYR A 763 1.19 35.41 5.46
CA TYR A 763 2.11 34.43 6.07
C TYR A 763 3.01 33.72 5.03
N PHE A 764 2.50 33.46 3.83
CA PHE A 764 3.29 32.83 2.78
C PHE A 764 4.33 33.80 2.17
N ALA A 765 3.95 35.06 2.01
CA ALA A 765 4.84 36.07 1.44
C ALA A 765 5.98 36.48 2.39
N MET A 766 5.77 36.38 3.71
CA MET A 766 6.66 36.98 4.72
C MET A 766 7.74 35.99 5.25
N TYR A 767 7.54 34.66 5.18
CA TYR A 767 8.39 33.70 5.88
C TYR A 767 9.01 32.57 5.01
N ILE A 768 8.65 32.41 3.77
CA ILE A 768 9.36 31.60 2.82
C ILE A 768 10.12 32.53 1.86
#